data_35258813371c27559c78784632dd4d2f
#
_entry.id   35258813371c27559c78784632dd4d2f
#
_cell.length_a   1.000
_cell.length_b   1.000
_cell.length_c   1.000
_cell.angle_alpha   90.00
_cell.angle_beta   90.00
_cell.angle_gamma   90.00
#
_symmetry.space_group_name_H-M   'P 1'
#
loop_
_entity.id
_entity.type
_entity.pdbx_description
1 polymer ?
#
loop_
_entity_poly.entity_id
_entity_poly.type
_entity_poly.pdbx_seq_one_letter_code
_entity_poly.pdbx_strand_id
1 'polypeptide(L)'
;MKIRIFAVVCLLAANLFTISAQKWFTPEAEKQVDALLSQVVEGNYKNNRYPLLRKPLMELPLGSIKPKGWLHEMLVRQKNGASGQMDVLYPSVMGKRNGWLGGDGDQWERGPYWIDGLLPLAYILDDDVLKAKVQPWIEWALQSQREDGFFGPEKDYPGEPGLQRDNSQDWWPRMVVLKILQQYYSATNDKRVVAFMTKYFRYQLNTLPQKPLGHWSSWAEFRACDNLQAVYWLYNLTGEDFLLELGHLLHRQSFSFIDMVDRGDLRRPCTIHCVNLAQGIKEPIIYYQQDTDRKYIDAVKEGFRDIRRFHGQPQGMYGGDEAMHGNNPTQGSELCSAVELMYSLEKMVEITGDIDFADHLERIAFNALPAQISDDFMTKQYFQQPNQVMVTRHRRNFDQDHEGTDLAFGTLTGYPCCFSNMHQGWPKFTQHLWYATPDNGIAAIVYSPSEVTANVGDNVPVVISEDTYYPMDHQITFTIKEVRNKVKQVKFPFHLRVPKWCKQAEIRVNGKMEQTVKGGKIAIVDRIWKRNDKIELYLPMEVFTSTWYENAVSIERGPLVYALKMEENWEKKEFKDSWYGSYYYQVTSSDPWNYGLVDFDRNRMNEVAQVSINSQKQQLDFPWNQENAPVEIKMKARLIPTWTVYNEMAGPQPFSFCGSAEGGEQEITLIPYGCTTLRISEFPVVGK
;
A
#
# COMPACT_ATOMS: atom_id res chain seq x y z
N MET A 1 -20.45 -34.86 -21.58
CA MET A 1 -20.71 -35.62 -20.35
C MET A 1 -19.69 -35.36 -19.22
N LYS A 2 -18.44 -34.97 -19.50
CA LYS A 2 -17.42 -34.65 -18.44
C LYS A 2 -17.62 -33.30 -17.74
N ILE A 3 -18.24 -32.31 -18.36
CA ILE A 3 -18.46 -30.97 -17.78
C ILE A 3 -19.59 -30.95 -16.74
N ARG A 4 -20.59 -31.82 -16.86
CA ARG A 4 -21.70 -31.89 -15.89
C ARG A 4 -21.33 -32.60 -14.58
N ILE A 5 -20.32 -33.48 -14.60
CA ILE A 5 -19.86 -34.19 -13.40
C ILE A 5 -19.01 -33.23 -12.53
N PHE A 6 -18.26 -32.31 -13.11
CA PHE A 6 -17.45 -31.35 -12.36
C PHE A 6 -18.32 -30.33 -11.62
N ALA A 7 -19.40 -29.83 -12.24
CA ALA A 7 -20.35 -28.92 -11.60
C ALA A 7 -21.12 -29.56 -10.45
N VAL A 8 -21.44 -30.84 -10.54
CA VAL A 8 -22.14 -31.57 -9.44
C VAL A 8 -21.22 -31.89 -8.29
N VAL A 9 -19.92 -32.16 -8.54
CA VAL A 9 -18.91 -32.38 -7.48
C VAL A 9 -18.60 -31.08 -6.76
N CYS A 10 -18.55 -29.94 -7.44
CA CYS A 10 -18.36 -28.63 -6.80
C CYS A 10 -19.59 -28.21 -5.96
N LEU A 11 -20.81 -28.51 -6.43
CA LEU A 11 -22.05 -28.25 -5.67
C LEU A 11 -22.21 -29.18 -4.46
N LEU A 12 -21.76 -30.42 -4.53
CA LEU A 12 -21.75 -31.35 -3.41
C LEU A 12 -20.64 -31.03 -2.40
N ALA A 13 -19.47 -30.57 -2.85
CA ALA A 13 -18.41 -30.10 -1.97
C ALA A 13 -18.81 -28.78 -1.26
N ALA A 14 -19.45 -27.87 -1.95
CA ALA A 14 -19.99 -26.64 -1.33
C ALA A 14 -21.05 -26.94 -0.29
N ASN A 15 -21.96 -27.92 -0.53
CA ASN A 15 -22.97 -28.31 0.43
C ASN A 15 -22.40 -29.11 1.62
N LEU A 16 -21.31 -29.86 1.45
CA LEU A 16 -20.64 -30.57 2.55
C LEU A 16 -19.85 -29.60 3.45
N PHE A 17 -19.27 -28.53 2.89
CA PHE A 17 -18.64 -27.46 3.66
C PHE A 17 -19.64 -26.61 4.42
N THR A 18 -20.82 -26.31 3.85
CA THR A 18 -21.88 -25.57 4.54
C THR A 18 -22.49 -26.32 5.72
N ILE A 19 -22.57 -27.66 5.69
CA ILE A 19 -23.13 -28.48 6.78
C ILE A 19 -22.14 -28.58 7.97
N SER A 20 -20.83 -28.51 7.75
CA SER A 20 -19.81 -28.49 8.80
C SER A 20 -19.66 -27.13 9.48
N ALA A 21 -19.82 -26.03 8.72
CA ALA A 21 -19.67 -24.65 9.20
C ALA A 21 -20.79 -24.18 10.15
N GLN A 22 -21.94 -24.87 10.18
CA GLN A 22 -23.09 -24.48 10.97
C GLN A 22 -23.05 -24.89 12.46
N LYS A 23 -22.06 -25.67 12.92
CA LYS A 23 -22.10 -26.21 14.30
C LYS A 23 -21.82 -25.20 15.41
N TRP A 24 -21.09 -24.12 15.13
CA TRP A 24 -20.71 -23.16 16.17
C TRP A 24 -21.45 -21.80 16.06
N PHE A 25 -21.99 -21.45 14.89
CA PHE A 25 -22.81 -20.25 14.70
C PHE A 25 -24.29 -20.67 14.69
N THR A 26 -24.88 -20.64 15.88
CA THR A 26 -26.26 -21.06 16.10
C THR A 26 -27.25 -19.95 15.74
N PRO A 27 -28.56 -20.25 15.51
CA PRO A 27 -29.58 -19.21 15.33
C PRO A 27 -29.67 -18.22 16.50
N GLU A 28 -29.33 -18.65 17.72
CA GLU A 28 -29.24 -17.80 18.90
C GLU A 28 -28.04 -16.84 18.80
N ALA A 29 -26.89 -17.33 18.37
CA ALA A 29 -25.71 -16.48 18.11
C ALA A 29 -25.99 -15.45 16.99
N GLU A 30 -26.68 -15.86 15.93
CA GLU A 30 -27.10 -14.96 14.85
C GLU A 30 -28.01 -13.85 15.37
N LYS A 31 -29.03 -14.17 16.19
CA LYS A 31 -29.92 -13.20 16.82
C LYS A 31 -29.18 -12.22 17.74
N GLN A 32 -28.18 -12.69 18.49
CA GLN A 32 -27.35 -11.84 19.33
C GLN A 32 -26.53 -10.84 18.47
N VAL A 33 -25.92 -11.32 17.39
CA VAL A 33 -25.20 -10.45 16.46
C VAL A 33 -26.16 -9.44 15.81
N ASP A 34 -27.37 -9.86 15.39
CA ASP A 34 -28.37 -8.96 14.84
C ASP A 34 -28.79 -7.87 15.84
N ALA A 35 -28.96 -8.21 17.11
CA ALA A 35 -29.27 -7.25 18.15
C ALA A 35 -28.15 -6.21 18.33
N LEU A 36 -26.87 -6.62 18.28
CA LEU A 36 -25.73 -5.71 18.33
C LEU A 36 -25.64 -4.81 17.09
N LEU A 37 -25.84 -5.39 15.92
CA LEU A 37 -25.75 -4.66 14.64
C LEU A 37 -26.94 -3.69 14.40
N SER A 38 -28.09 -3.94 15.05
CA SER A 38 -29.28 -3.11 14.93
C SER A 38 -29.23 -1.78 15.68
N GLN A 39 -28.21 -1.57 16.50
CA GLN A 39 -28.01 -0.31 17.21
C GLN A 39 -27.77 0.83 16.23
N VAL A 40 -28.48 1.95 16.45
CA VAL A 40 -28.61 3.08 15.55
C VAL A 40 -27.27 3.60 15.03
N VAL A 41 -27.19 3.76 13.71
CA VAL A 41 -26.08 4.42 13.01
C VAL A 41 -26.59 5.78 12.51
N GLU A 42 -25.95 6.86 12.92
CA GLU A 42 -26.17 8.17 12.31
C GLU A 42 -25.41 8.25 10.97
N GLY A 43 -26.10 8.66 9.91
CA GLY A 43 -25.53 8.79 8.59
C GLY A 43 -25.61 7.52 7.72
N ASN A 44 -25.16 7.63 6.48
CA ASN A 44 -25.22 6.56 5.49
C ASN A 44 -24.17 5.45 5.74
N TYR A 45 -23.11 5.77 6.46
CA TYR A 45 -22.01 4.86 6.79
C TYR A 45 -21.67 4.94 8.27
N LYS A 46 -21.21 3.84 8.83
CA LYS A 46 -20.81 3.76 10.24
C LYS A 46 -19.54 4.57 10.49
N ASN A 47 -19.65 5.60 11.31
CA ASN A 47 -18.51 6.30 11.88
C ASN A 47 -18.15 5.69 13.25
N ASN A 48 -17.10 6.18 13.88
CA ASN A 48 -16.73 5.78 15.23
C ASN A 48 -17.88 6.06 16.21
N ARG A 49 -18.17 5.04 17.04
CA ARG A 49 -19.09 5.13 18.17
C ARG A 49 -18.39 5.82 19.36
N TYR A 50 -19.11 6.67 20.08
CA TYR A 50 -18.62 7.21 21.35
C TYR A 50 -18.19 6.09 22.31
N PRO A 51 -17.04 6.18 23.05
CA PRO A 51 -16.19 7.37 23.21
C PRO A 51 -15.10 7.54 22.14
N LEU A 52 -15.01 6.68 21.13
CA LEU A 52 -14.01 6.89 20.06
C LEU A 52 -14.29 8.20 19.32
N LEU A 53 -13.22 8.93 18.99
CA LEU A 53 -13.28 10.16 18.21
C LEU A 53 -13.88 9.88 16.83
N ARG A 54 -14.86 10.70 16.41
CA ARG A 54 -15.44 10.59 15.05
C ARG A 54 -14.37 10.90 13.99
N LYS A 55 -14.29 10.05 12.98
CA LYS A 55 -13.37 10.21 11.87
C LYS A 55 -13.93 11.20 10.83
N PRO A 56 -13.07 11.99 10.17
CA PRO A 56 -13.48 12.84 9.05
C PRO A 56 -13.80 12.04 7.77
N LEU A 57 -13.25 10.83 7.65
CA LEU A 57 -13.43 9.95 6.49
C LEU A 57 -13.80 8.53 6.96
N MET A 58 -14.63 7.86 6.17
CA MET A 58 -15.09 6.50 6.47
C MET A 58 -14.87 5.62 5.24
N GLU A 59 -14.26 4.48 5.44
CA GLU A 59 -14.03 3.49 4.40
C GLU A 59 -15.36 3.00 3.79
N LEU A 60 -15.41 2.89 2.47
CA LEU A 60 -16.54 2.31 1.75
C LEU A 60 -16.48 0.78 1.80
N PRO A 61 -17.63 0.07 1.67
CA PRO A 61 -17.62 -1.39 1.58
C PRO A 61 -16.71 -1.89 0.46
N LEU A 62 -15.96 -2.96 0.74
CA LEU A 62 -15.05 -3.55 -0.24
C LEU A 62 -15.79 -3.97 -1.50
N GLY A 63 -15.28 -3.56 -2.66
CA GLY A 63 -15.91 -3.75 -3.96
C GLY A 63 -16.82 -2.61 -4.42
N SER A 64 -17.04 -1.58 -3.57
CA SER A 64 -17.75 -0.35 -3.99
C SER A 64 -16.98 0.48 -5.00
N ILE A 65 -15.65 0.36 -5.01
CA ILE A 65 -14.75 1.06 -5.92
C ILE A 65 -14.25 0.07 -6.98
N LYS A 66 -14.48 0.37 -8.24
CA LYS A 66 -14.05 -0.44 -9.37
C LYS A 66 -12.95 0.29 -10.15
N PRO A 67 -11.79 -0.33 -10.38
CA PRO A 67 -10.71 0.28 -11.15
C PRO A 67 -11.11 0.42 -12.62
N LYS A 68 -10.53 1.42 -13.30
CA LYS A 68 -10.66 1.64 -14.75
C LYS A 68 -9.29 1.92 -15.36
N GLY A 69 -9.22 2.00 -16.70
CA GLY A 69 -8.01 2.37 -17.43
C GLY A 69 -6.77 1.64 -16.92
N TRP A 70 -5.69 2.37 -16.71
CA TRP A 70 -4.41 1.81 -16.29
C TRP A 70 -4.46 1.10 -14.93
N LEU A 71 -5.31 1.55 -13.99
CA LEU A 71 -5.43 0.89 -12.68
C LEU A 71 -6.11 -0.48 -12.81
N HIS A 72 -7.11 -0.61 -13.68
CA HIS A 72 -7.73 -1.90 -13.97
C HIS A 72 -6.71 -2.87 -14.59
N GLU A 73 -5.94 -2.42 -15.59
CA GLU A 73 -4.90 -3.25 -16.22
C GLU A 73 -3.85 -3.70 -15.20
N MET A 74 -3.44 -2.80 -14.29
CA MET A 74 -2.51 -3.13 -13.21
C MET A 74 -3.04 -4.29 -12.33
N LEU A 75 -4.31 -4.24 -11.92
CA LEU A 75 -4.92 -5.31 -11.13
C LEU A 75 -5.15 -6.59 -11.94
N VAL A 76 -5.42 -6.50 -13.24
CA VAL A 76 -5.54 -7.67 -14.13
C VAL A 76 -4.17 -8.35 -14.29
N ARG A 77 -3.08 -7.60 -14.45
CA ARG A 77 -1.73 -8.14 -14.48
C ARG A 77 -1.38 -8.81 -13.15
N GLN A 78 -1.73 -8.19 -12.04
CA GLN A 78 -1.56 -8.76 -10.71
C GLN A 78 -2.34 -10.08 -10.56
N LYS A 79 -3.60 -10.14 -11.00
CA LYS A 79 -4.42 -11.36 -11.03
C LYS A 79 -3.78 -12.46 -11.88
N ASN A 80 -3.30 -12.12 -13.08
CA ASN A 80 -2.70 -13.08 -14.01
C ASN A 80 -1.26 -13.46 -13.64
N GLY A 81 -0.59 -12.63 -12.85
CA GLY A 81 0.75 -12.83 -12.31
C GLY A 81 0.74 -13.61 -10.99
N ALA A 82 1.73 -13.32 -10.16
CA ALA A 82 1.95 -14.06 -8.92
C ALA A 82 0.76 -14.02 -7.96
N SER A 83 0.01 -12.90 -7.85
CA SER A 83 -1.10 -12.81 -6.90
C SER A 83 -2.15 -13.90 -7.11
N GLY A 84 -2.53 -14.15 -8.35
CA GLY A 84 -3.50 -15.21 -8.66
C GLY A 84 -2.92 -16.62 -8.67
N GLN A 85 -1.58 -16.77 -8.58
CA GLN A 85 -0.89 -18.06 -8.82
C GLN A 85 0.07 -18.49 -7.70
N MET A 86 0.06 -17.84 -6.53
CA MET A 86 0.98 -18.16 -5.44
C MET A 86 0.89 -19.62 -4.97
N ASP A 87 -0.28 -20.21 -5.01
CA ASP A 87 -0.50 -21.62 -4.69
C ASP A 87 0.24 -22.59 -5.65
N VAL A 88 0.55 -22.12 -6.85
CA VAL A 88 1.34 -22.84 -7.87
C VAL A 88 2.83 -22.44 -7.84
N LEU A 89 3.11 -21.14 -7.63
CA LEU A 89 4.47 -20.61 -7.66
C LEU A 89 5.25 -20.90 -6.37
N TYR A 90 4.55 -20.97 -5.23
CA TYR A 90 5.17 -21.23 -3.93
C TYR A 90 4.38 -22.29 -3.15
N PRO A 91 4.20 -23.51 -3.70
CA PRO A 91 3.29 -24.52 -3.15
C PRO A 91 3.73 -25.07 -1.78
N SER A 92 5.03 -25.02 -1.44
CA SER A 92 5.54 -25.44 -0.14
C SER A 92 4.96 -24.60 1.01
N VAL A 93 4.71 -23.32 0.77
CA VAL A 93 4.15 -22.37 1.75
C VAL A 93 2.67 -22.11 1.51
N MET A 94 2.23 -21.87 0.27
CA MET A 94 0.86 -21.45 -0.05
C MET A 94 -0.08 -22.62 -0.38
N GLY A 95 0.45 -23.85 -0.39
CA GLY A 95 -0.32 -25.06 -0.71
C GLY A 95 -1.09 -25.61 0.50
N LYS A 96 -1.69 -26.78 0.31
CA LYS A 96 -2.57 -27.46 1.30
C LYS A 96 -1.91 -27.79 2.63
N ARG A 97 -0.57 -27.83 2.68
CA ARG A 97 0.19 -28.02 3.94
C ARG A 97 0.26 -26.77 4.81
N ASN A 98 -0.15 -25.59 4.31
CA ASN A 98 -0.11 -24.36 5.13
C ASN A 98 -0.92 -24.56 6.43
N GLY A 99 -0.36 -24.11 7.55
CA GLY A 99 -0.99 -24.22 8.85
C GLY A 99 -2.34 -23.49 8.94
N TRP A 100 -2.51 -22.41 8.17
CA TRP A 100 -3.76 -21.65 8.06
C TRP A 100 -4.78 -22.27 7.09
N LEU A 101 -4.50 -23.50 6.64
CA LEU A 101 -5.43 -24.42 5.96
C LEU A 101 -5.55 -25.75 6.73
N GLY A 102 -5.04 -25.81 7.97
CA GLY A 102 -5.06 -26.99 8.81
C GLY A 102 -3.96 -28.00 8.53
N GLY A 103 -2.97 -27.62 7.73
CA GLY A 103 -1.82 -28.48 7.42
C GLY A 103 -0.69 -28.40 8.46
N ASP A 104 0.39 -29.13 8.17
CA ASP A 104 1.60 -29.23 9.00
C ASP A 104 2.77 -28.37 8.47
N GLY A 105 2.50 -27.49 7.50
CA GLY A 105 3.50 -26.63 6.86
C GLY A 105 3.67 -25.29 7.56
N ASP A 106 3.86 -24.25 6.74
CA ASP A 106 4.10 -22.88 7.23
C ASP A 106 2.92 -22.35 8.07
N GLN A 107 3.24 -21.78 9.23
CA GLN A 107 2.27 -21.25 10.20
C GLN A 107 2.41 -19.75 10.41
N TRP A 108 3.43 -19.13 9.79
CA TRP A 108 3.78 -17.74 9.98
C TRP A 108 2.92 -16.80 9.10
N GLU A 109 3.43 -15.60 8.83
CA GLU A 109 2.70 -14.52 8.16
C GLU A 109 2.51 -14.72 6.65
N ARG A 110 3.33 -15.56 5.99
CA ARG A 110 3.40 -15.62 4.52
C ARG A 110 2.09 -16.01 3.85
N GLY A 111 1.42 -17.06 4.35
CA GLY A 111 0.09 -17.44 3.88
C GLY A 111 -0.95 -16.34 4.10
N PRO A 112 -1.12 -15.86 5.35
CA PRO A 112 -1.99 -14.73 5.65
C PRO A 112 -1.70 -13.48 4.83
N TYR A 113 -0.45 -13.08 4.60
CA TYR A 113 -0.10 -11.94 3.77
C TYR A 113 -0.61 -12.06 2.33
N TRP A 114 -0.44 -13.24 1.73
CA TRP A 114 -1.00 -13.45 0.40
C TRP A 114 -2.50 -13.24 0.36
N ILE A 115 -3.25 -13.78 1.32
CA ILE A 115 -4.71 -13.67 1.37
C ILE A 115 -5.16 -12.24 1.71
N ASP A 116 -4.39 -11.49 2.52
CA ASP A 116 -4.63 -10.07 2.84
C ASP A 116 -4.59 -9.16 1.59
N GLY A 117 -3.88 -9.59 0.54
CA GLY A 117 -3.86 -8.94 -0.77
C GLY A 117 -4.79 -9.58 -1.81
N LEU A 118 -4.93 -10.91 -1.80
CA LEU A 118 -5.75 -11.63 -2.77
C LEU A 118 -7.25 -11.39 -2.57
N LEU A 119 -7.70 -11.30 -1.32
CA LEU A 119 -9.10 -11.06 -0.99
C LEU A 119 -9.60 -9.73 -1.58
N PRO A 120 -9.00 -8.58 -1.30
CA PRO A 120 -9.45 -7.33 -1.89
C PRO A 120 -9.35 -7.33 -3.41
N LEU A 121 -8.31 -7.94 -4.00
CA LEU A 121 -8.19 -8.10 -5.44
C LEU A 121 -9.39 -8.87 -6.03
N ALA A 122 -9.79 -9.98 -5.40
CA ALA A 122 -10.90 -10.82 -5.83
C ALA A 122 -12.24 -10.08 -5.83
N TYR A 123 -12.51 -9.29 -4.80
CA TYR A 123 -13.79 -8.56 -4.68
C TYR A 123 -13.81 -7.25 -5.48
N ILE A 124 -12.69 -6.56 -5.63
CA ILE A 124 -12.57 -5.37 -6.48
C ILE A 124 -12.78 -5.72 -7.95
N LEU A 125 -12.13 -6.79 -8.43
CA LEU A 125 -12.31 -7.29 -9.80
C LEU A 125 -13.61 -8.09 -10.00
N ASP A 126 -14.29 -8.44 -8.91
CA ASP A 126 -15.47 -9.33 -8.90
C ASP A 126 -15.18 -10.69 -9.55
N ASP A 127 -14.04 -11.28 -9.23
CA ASP A 127 -13.52 -12.49 -9.86
C ASP A 127 -13.82 -13.74 -9.02
N ASP A 128 -14.70 -14.60 -9.53
CA ASP A 128 -15.14 -15.81 -8.81
C ASP A 128 -14.03 -16.86 -8.67
N VAL A 129 -13.04 -16.89 -9.54
CA VAL A 129 -11.90 -17.82 -9.43
C VAL A 129 -11.01 -17.42 -8.27
N LEU A 130 -10.73 -16.12 -8.11
CA LEU A 130 -9.95 -15.62 -6.99
C LEU A 130 -10.74 -15.74 -5.67
N LYS A 131 -12.04 -15.45 -5.66
CA LYS A 131 -12.90 -15.66 -4.49
C LYS A 131 -12.87 -17.12 -4.04
N ALA A 132 -12.92 -18.07 -4.99
CA ALA A 132 -12.82 -19.50 -4.70
C ALA A 132 -11.46 -19.92 -4.11
N LYS A 133 -10.36 -19.22 -4.43
CA LYS A 133 -9.04 -19.43 -3.82
C LYS A 133 -8.97 -18.89 -2.38
N VAL A 134 -9.63 -17.78 -2.11
CA VAL A 134 -9.70 -17.15 -0.77
C VAL A 134 -10.56 -17.96 0.20
N GLN A 135 -11.71 -18.46 -0.25
CA GLN A 135 -12.74 -19.03 0.62
C GLN A 135 -12.24 -20.14 1.56
N PRO A 136 -11.39 -21.10 1.16
CA PRO A 136 -10.86 -22.13 2.06
C PRO A 136 -10.11 -21.57 3.28
N TRP A 137 -9.37 -20.45 3.10
CA TRP A 137 -8.63 -19.79 4.17
C TRP A 137 -9.59 -19.15 5.20
N ILE A 138 -10.64 -18.49 4.70
CA ILE A 138 -11.69 -17.92 5.56
C ILE A 138 -12.41 -19.00 6.34
N GLU A 139 -12.87 -20.04 5.66
CA GLU A 139 -13.62 -21.12 6.31
C GLU A 139 -12.76 -21.85 7.34
N TRP A 140 -11.50 -22.15 7.02
CA TRP A 140 -10.62 -22.79 7.97
C TRP A 140 -10.34 -21.90 9.19
N ALA A 141 -10.06 -20.62 9.01
CA ALA A 141 -9.85 -19.70 10.11
C ALA A 141 -11.06 -19.69 11.05
N LEU A 142 -12.28 -19.53 10.50
CA LEU A 142 -13.52 -19.52 11.28
C LEU A 142 -13.76 -20.86 12.01
N GLN A 143 -13.50 -22.00 11.36
CA GLN A 143 -13.70 -23.34 11.94
C GLN A 143 -12.66 -23.74 12.98
N SER A 144 -11.47 -23.13 12.92
CA SER A 144 -10.37 -23.40 13.87
C SER A 144 -10.60 -22.83 15.26
N GLN A 145 -11.67 -22.03 15.46
CA GLN A 145 -11.91 -21.38 16.74
C GLN A 145 -12.33 -22.36 17.82
N ARG A 146 -11.56 -22.41 18.90
CA ARG A 146 -11.83 -23.22 20.09
C ARG A 146 -12.93 -22.62 20.98
N GLU A 147 -13.35 -23.40 22.01
CA GLU A 147 -14.33 -22.94 22.99
C GLU A 147 -13.84 -21.72 23.80
N ASP A 148 -12.54 -21.62 24.09
CA ASP A 148 -11.97 -20.49 24.81
C ASP A 148 -11.82 -19.23 23.94
N GLY A 149 -11.97 -19.34 22.62
CA GLY A 149 -11.88 -18.24 21.65
C GLY A 149 -10.57 -18.20 20.85
N PHE A 150 -9.54 -18.96 21.24
CA PHE A 150 -8.32 -19.08 20.44
C PHE A 150 -8.64 -19.62 19.04
N PHE A 151 -7.88 -19.23 18.02
CA PHE A 151 -8.04 -19.73 16.64
C PHE A 151 -6.71 -19.83 15.92
N GLY A 152 -6.70 -20.55 14.82
CA GLY A 152 -5.51 -20.74 13.97
C GLY A 152 -4.70 -21.98 14.35
N PRO A 153 -3.47 -22.12 13.85
CA PRO A 153 -2.60 -23.25 14.16
C PRO A 153 -2.41 -23.41 15.66
N GLU A 154 -2.46 -24.66 16.15
CA GLU A 154 -2.37 -24.98 17.59
C GLU A 154 -1.10 -25.73 17.97
N LYS A 155 -0.47 -26.40 17.01
CA LYS A 155 0.62 -27.33 17.24
C LYS A 155 1.87 -26.91 16.48
N ASP A 156 2.98 -26.86 17.18
CA ASP A 156 4.30 -26.73 16.58
C ASP A 156 4.78 -28.05 15.97
N TYR A 157 5.57 -27.94 14.93
CA TYR A 157 6.15 -29.07 14.22
C TYR A 157 7.67 -28.94 14.18
N PRO A 158 8.42 -30.04 14.04
CA PRO A 158 9.86 -30.02 13.86
C PRO A 158 10.28 -29.15 12.67
N GLY A 159 11.41 -28.47 12.77
CA GLY A 159 11.94 -27.63 11.71
C GLY A 159 12.03 -28.32 10.36
N GLU A 160 11.62 -27.64 9.30
CA GLU A 160 11.72 -28.09 7.90
C GLU A 160 12.27 -26.91 7.08
N PRO A 161 13.31 -27.10 6.26
CA PRO A 161 13.91 -26.02 5.48
C PRO A 161 12.85 -25.26 4.65
N GLY A 162 12.87 -23.92 4.73
CA GLY A 162 11.95 -23.04 4.02
C GLY A 162 10.59 -22.85 4.67
N LEU A 163 10.28 -23.52 5.77
CA LEU A 163 9.02 -23.40 6.50
C LEU A 163 9.24 -22.85 7.91
N GLN A 164 8.31 -22.02 8.36
CA GLN A 164 8.21 -21.55 9.73
C GLN A 164 7.01 -22.27 10.38
N ARG A 165 7.29 -23.22 11.27
CA ARG A 165 6.28 -24.16 11.79
C ARG A 165 6.43 -24.50 13.27
N ASP A 166 7.10 -23.60 14.02
CA ASP A 166 7.34 -23.65 15.45
C ASP A 166 6.81 -22.40 16.19
N ASN A 167 5.81 -21.76 15.61
CA ASN A 167 5.28 -20.47 16.06
C ASN A 167 3.73 -20.42 16.04
N SER A 168 3.11 -21.60 16.26
CA SER A 168 1.65 -21.78 16.20
C SER A 168 0.88 -20.87 17.17
N GLN A 169 1.49 -20.47 18.28
CA GLN A 169 0.84 -19.70 19.34
C GLN A 169 1.03 -18.18 19.21
N ASP A 170 1.91 -17.71 18.30
CA ASP A 170 2.27 -16.30 18.20
C ASP A 170 1.08 -15.40 17.89
N TRP A 171 1.04 -14.22 18.51
CA TRP A 171 -0.02 -13.24 18.27
C TRP A 171 0.02 -12.65 16.85
N TRP A 172 1.23 -12.50 16.28
CA TRP A 172 1.41 -11.73 15.06
C TRP A 172 0.66 -12.27 13.83
N PRO A 173 0.76 -13.53 13.41
CA PRO A 173 0.04 -14.01 12.21
C PRO A 173 -1.48 -13.86 12.33
N ARG A 174 -2.01 -13.95 13.57
CA ARG A 174 -3.44 -13.75 13.86
C ARG A 174 -3.90 -12.33 13.56
N MET A 175 -3.04 -11.33 13.80
CA MET A 175 -3.35 -9.92 13.48
C MET A 175 -3.59 -9.72 11.99
N VAL A 176 -2.84 -10.41 11.14
CA VAL A 176 -3.05 -10.39 9.68
C VAL A 176 -4.39 -11.04 9.34
N VAL A 177 -4.71 -12.18 9.95
CA VAL A 177 -5.99 -12.88 9.70
C VAL A 177 -7.19 -12.05 10.18
N LEU A 178 -7.06 -11.27 11.26
CA LEU A 178 -8.10 -10.32 11.68
C LEU A 178 -8.39 -9.25 10.61
N LYS A 179 -7.36 -8.72 9.95
CA LYS A 179 -7.54 -7.79 8.81
C LYS A 179 -8.26 -8.48 7.63
N ILE A 180 -7.88 -9.70 7.32
CA ILE A 180 -8.54 -10.50 6.27
C ILE A 180 -10.03 -10.68 6.57
N LEU A 181 -10.37 -11.07 7.80
CA LEU A 181 -11.76 -11.26 8.23
C LEU A 181 -12.56 -9.95 8.22
N GLN A 182 -11.94 -8.82 8.60
CA GLN A 182 -12.56 -7.51 8.51
C GLN A 182 -12.88 -7.15 7.04
N GLN A 183 -11.95 -7.37 6.11
CA GLN A 183 -12.16 -7.16 4.68
C GLN A 183 -13.24 -8.09 4.13
N TYR A 184 -13.22 -9.37 4.55
CA TYR A 184 -14.26 -10.35 4.16
C TYR A 184 -15.65 -9.92 4.60
N TYR A 185 -15.79 -9.45 5.86
CA TYR A 185 -17.05 -8.89 6.34
C TYR A 185 -17.47 -7.65 5.54
N SER A 186 -16.53 -6.76 5.24
CA SER A 186 -16.81 -5.57 4.44
C SER A 186 -17.41 -5.90 3.06
N ALA A 187 -16.95 -7.00 2.44
CA ALA A 187 -17.42 -7.45 1.13
C ALA A 187 -18.72 -8.26 1.18
N THR A 188 -18.95 -9.01 2.26
CA THR A 188 -20.01 -10.06 2.29
C THR A 188 -21.08 -9.84 3.36
N ASN A 189 -20.79 -9.02 4.37
CA ASN A 189 -21.60 -8.90 5.60
C ASN A 189 -21.82 -10.24 6.35
N ASP A 190 -20.83 -11.16 6.26
CA ASP A 190 -20.90 -12.45 6.95
C ASP A 190 -20.85 -12.27 8.49
N LYS A 191 -22.00 -12.42 9.13
CA LYS A 191 -22.16 -12.21 10.58
C LYS A 191 -21.32 -13.17 11.43
N ARG A 192 -20.89 -14.30 10.87
CA ARG A 192 -19.98 -15.23 11.55
C ARG A 192 -18.71 -14.54 12.00
N VAL A 193 -18.19 -13.60 11.20
CA VAL A 193 -16.99 -12.81 11.51
C VAL A 193 -17.17 -12.02 12.80
N VAL A 194 -18.32 -11.39 13.01
CA VAL A 194 -18.60 -10.58 14.21
C VAL A 194 -18.59 -11.45 15.45
N ALA A 195 -19.30 -12.59 15.44
CA ALA A 195 -19.33 -13.53 16.55
C ALA A 195 -17.94 -14.11 16.86
N PHE A 196 -17.23 -14.53 15.81
CA PHE A 196 -15.88 -15.07 15.89
C PHE A 196 -14.89 -14.08 16.53
N MET A 197 -14.83 -12.84 16.01
CA MET A 197 -13.90 -11.83 16.52
C MET A 197 -14.25 -11.39 17.94
N THR A 198 -15.54 -11.30 18.29
CA THR A 198 -15.97 -11.01 19.66
C THR A 198 -15.44 -12.07 20.64
N LYS A 199 -15.56 -13.34 20.29
CA LYS A 199 -15.08 -14.44 21.11
C LYS A 199 -13.54 -14.44 21.21
N TYR A 200 -12.85 -14.22 20.11
CA TYR A 200 -11.38 -14.13 20.09
C TYR A 200 -10.87 -12.95 20.94
N PHE A 201 -11.46 -11.77 20.83
CA PHE A 201 -10.99 -10.62 21.59
C PHE A 201 -11.25 -10.76 23.11
N ARG A 202 -12.29 -11.50 23.51
CA ARG A 202 -12.43 -11.89 24.93
C ARG A 202 -11.31 -12.84 25.38
N TYR A 203 -10.95 -13.83 24.56
CA TYR A 203 -9.79 -14.68 24.80
C TYR A 203 -8.52 -13.84 24.92
N GLN A 204 -8.30 -12.91 24.00
CA GLN A 204 -7.13 -12.06 23.97
C GLN A 204 -7.03 -11.18 25.23
N LEU A 205 -8.12 -10.51 25.63
CA LEU A 205 -8.16 -9.70 26.84
C LEU A 205 -7.79 -10.51 28.10
N ASN A 206 -8.30 -11.72 28.20
CA ASN A 206 -8.01 -12.60 29.34
C ASN A 206 -6.60 -13.19 29.34
N THR A 207 -5.97 -13.32 28.17
CA THR A 207 -4.69 -14.02 28.00
C THR A 207 -3.49 -13.05 28.01
N LEU A 208 -3.63 -11.86 27.45
CA LEU A 208 -2.55 -10.87 27.35
C LEU A 208 -1.87 -10.48 28.70
N PRO A 209 -2.56 -10.45 29.86
CA PRO A 209 -1.89 -10.19 31.14
C PRO A 209 -0.85 -11.24 31.52
N GLN A 210 -1.01 -12.50 31.09
CA GLN A 210 -0.07 -13.59 31.37
C GLN A 210 0.87 -13.88 30.19
N LYS A 211 0.44 -13.59 28.98
CA LYS A 211 1.17 -13.80 27.73
C LYS A 211 1.13 -12.50 26.92
N PRO A 212 1.95 -11.49 27.29
CA PRO A 212 1.95 -10.20 26.63
C PRO A 212 2.31 -10.32 25.14
N LEU A 213 2.16 -9.24 24.39
CA LEU A 213 2.39 -9.24 22.94
C LEU A 213 3.80 -9.76 22.58
N GLY A 214 4.82 -9.40 23.32
CA GLY A 214 6.21 -9.87 23.12
C GLY A 214 6.51 -11.27 23.67
N HIS A 215 5.49 -12.04 24.12
CA HIS A 215 5.72 -13.35 24.76
C HIS A 215 6.40 -14.37 23.85
N TRP A 216 6.04 -14.42 22.56
CA TRP A 216 6.61 -15.35 21.59
C TRP A 216 7.60 -14.67 20.64
N SER A 217 7.21 -13.54 20.07
CA SER A 217 8.08 -12.72 19.22
C SER A 217 7.82 -11.24 19.43
N SER A 218 8.81 -10.41 19.12
CA SER A 218 8.66 -8.96 19.16
C SER A 218 7.80 -8.40 18.02
N TRP A 219 7.52 -9.19 16.98
CA TRP A 219 6.70 -8.74 15.86
C TRP A 219 5.32 -8.24 16.31
N ALA A 220 4.69 -8.94 17.23
CA ALA A 220 3.37 -8.54 17.72
C ALA A 220 3.39 -7.22 18.51
N GLU A 221 4.48 -6.89 19.20
CA GLU A 221 4.63 -5.59 19.89
C GLU A 221 4.75 -4.45 18.86
N PHE A 222 5.62 -4.60 17.86
CA PHE A 222 5.81 -3.58 16.82
C PHE A 222 4.59 -3.38 15.94
N ARG A 223 3.81 -4.43 15.70
CA ARG A 223 2.69 -4.45 14.74
C ARG A 223 1.32 -4.50 15.41
N ALA A 224 1.24 -4.23 16.71
CA ALA A 224 0.00 -4.26 17.50
C ALA A 224 -1.13 -3.38 16.93
N CYS A 225 -0.78 -2.35 16.19
CA CYS A 225 -1.72 -1.46 15.51
C CYS A 225 -2.71 -2.20 14.59
N ASP A 226 -2.28 -3.29 13.95
CA ASP A 226 -3.15 -4.10 13.08
C ASP A 226 -4.21 -4.85 13.87
N ASN A 227 -3.89 -5.26 15.11
CA ASN A 227 -4.87 -5.79 16.03
C ASN A 227 -5.80 -4.70 16.57
N LEU A 228 -5.22 -3.56 16.98
CA LEU A 228 -5.95 -2.45 17.60
C LEU A 228 -7.02 -1.87 16.66
N GLN A 229 -6.71 -1.70 15.37
CA GLN A 229 -7.70 -1.24 14.39
C GLN A 229 -8.89 -2.22 14.25
N ALA A 230 -8.62 -3.54 14.28
CA ALA A 230 -9.67 -4.55 14.22
C ALA A 230 -10.54 -4.55 15.48
N VAL A 231 -9.95 -4.27 16.65
CA VAL A 231 -10.69 -4.09 17.91
C VAL A 231 -11.63 -2.89 17.83
N TYR A 232 -11.16 -1.71 17.36
CA TYR A 232 -12.01 -0.54 17.21
C TYR A 232 -13.07 -0.71 16.11
N TRP A 233 -12.73 -1.39 15.02
CA TRP A 233 -13.71 -1.76 14.01
C TRP A 233 -14.87 -2.59 14.62
N LEU A 234 -14.54 -3.61 15.42
CA LEU A 234 -15.56 -4.44 16.06
C LEU A 234 -16.34 -3.65 17.12
N TYR A 235 -15.69 -2.76 17.88
CA TYR A 235 -16.37 -1.87 18.82
C TYR A 235 -17.41 -0.99 18.10
N ASN A 236 -17.07 -0.44 16.96
CA ASN A 236 -18.00 0.38 16.18
C ASN A 236 -19.22 -0.41 15.70
N LEU A 237 -19.07 -1.72 15.46
CA LEU A 237 -20.17 -2.60 15.09
C LEU A 237 -21.04 -3.00 16.30
N THR A 238 -20.42 -3.35 17.42
CA THR A 238 -21.09 -4.06 18.54
C THR A 238 -21.37 -3.17 19.74
N GLY A 239 -20.53 -2.16 20.00
CA GLY A 239 -20.62 -1.31 21.21
C GLY A 239 -20.21 -2.02 22.49
N GLU A 240 -19.49 -3.14 22.43
CA GLU A 240 -19.07 -3.92 23.59
C GLU A 240 -17.88 -3.27 24.32
N ASP A 241 -18.10 -2.75 25.53
CA ASP A 241 -17.13 -1.95 26.30
C ASP A 241 -15.78 -2.66 26.55
N PHE A 242 -15.76 -4.00 26.67
CA PHE A 242 -14.52 -4.73 26.87
C PHE A 242 -13.50 -4.53 25.73
N LEU A 243 -13.97 -4.14 24.54
CA LEU A 243 -13.11 -3.85 23.39
C LEU A 243 -12.29 -2.57 23.60
N LEU A 244 -12.84 -1.59 24.32
CA LEU A 244 -12.08 -0.40 24.72
C LEU A 244 -11.02 -0.72 25.78
N GLU A 245 -11.33 -1.63 26.71
CA GLU A 245 -10.36 -2.13 27.67
C GLU A 245 -9.22 -2.88 26.96
N LEU A 246 -9.57 -3.75 26.00
CA LEU A 246 -8.59 -4.44 25.18
C LEU A 246 -7.74 -3.45 24.36
N GLY A 247 -8.35 -2.43 23.78
CA GLY A 247 -7.64 -1.38 23.04
C GLY A 247 -6.58 -0.69 23.90
N HIS A 248 -6.95 -0.36 25.12
CA HIS A 248 -6.02 0.23 26.11
C HIS A 248 -4.88 -0.73 26.48
N LEU A 249 -5.19 -2.02 26.66
CA LEU A 249 -4.19 -3.04 26.98
C LEU A 249 -3.20 -3.25 25.82
N LEU A 250 -3.69 -3.33 24.60
CA LEU A 250 -2.86 -3.46 23.39
C LEU A 250 -1.92 -2.27 23.24
N HIS A 251 -2.40 -1.04 23.38
CA HIS A 251 -1.56 0.17 23.33
C HIS A 251 -0.44 0.12 24.37
N ARG A 252 -0.75 -0.25 25.63
CA ARG A 252 0.26 -0.33 26.67
C ARG A 252 1.31 -1.42 26.46
N GLN A 253 0.98 -2.46 25.71
CA GLN A 253 1.91 -3.57 25.40
C GLN A 253 2.59 -3.40 24.05
N SER A 254 2.16 -2.44 23.22
CA SER A 254 2.79 -2.15 21.93
C SER A 254 4.15 -1.44 22.13
N PHE A 255 5.00 -1.56 21.13
CA PHE A 255 6.21 -0.74 21.04
C PHE A 255 5.85 0.74 20.99
N SER A 256 6.48 1.56 21.84
CA SER A 256 6.20 2.99 21.86
C SER A 256 6.96 3.74 20.76
N PHE A 257 6.26 3.99 19.64
CA PHE A 257 6.80 4.85 18.57
C PHE A 257 6.94 6.30 19.00
N ILE A 258 6.12 6.78 19.95
CA ILE A 258 6.26 8.12 20.54
C ILE A 258 7.59 8.26 21.25
N ASP A 259 7.90 7.33 22.15
CA ASP A 259 9.18 7.38 22.90
C ASP A 259 10.39 7.28 21.96
N MET A 260 10.28 6.51 20.87
CA MET A 260 11.32 6.42 19.85
C MET A 260 11.56 7.77 19.17
N VAL A 261 10.49 8.46 18.81
CA VAL A 261 10.57 9.80 18.20
C VAL A 261 11.10 10.81 19.20
N ASP A 262 10.59 10.83 20.44
CA ASP A 262 11.00 11.77 21.49
C ASP A 262 12.49 11.62 21.86
N ARG A 263 13.03 10.39 21.85
CA ARG A 263 14.47 10.13 22.03
C ARG A 263 15.32 10.53 20.82
N GLY A 264 14.69 10.84 19.67
CA GLY A 264 15.38 11.15 18.42
C GLY A 264 16.10 9.95 17.80
N ASP A 265 15.60 8.74 18.02
CA ASP A 265 16.20 7.51 17.48
C ASP A 265 16.20 7.49 15.94
N LEU A 266 15.21 8.13 15.30
CA LEU A 266 15.12 8.28 13.85
C LEU A 266 16.04 9.36 13.25
N ARG A 267 16.87 10.03 14.06
CA ARG A 267 17.84 11.05 13.59
C ARG A 267 19.21 10.47 13.28
N ARG A 268 19.36 9.16 13.35
CA ARG A 268 20.59 8.40 13.11
C ARG A 268 20.25 7.00 12.63
N PRO A 269 21.19 6.26 12.02
CA PRO A 269 21.02 4.82 11.82
C PRO A 269 20.61 4.13 13.11
N CYS A 270 19.61 3.29 13.05
CA CYS A 270 19.08 2.57 14.22
C CYS A 270 18.63 1.16 13.84
N THR A 271 18.51 0.31 14.86
CA THR A 271 18.25 -1.12 14.69
C THR A 271 16.78 -1.48 14.48
N ILE A 272 15.87 -0.48 14.37
CA ILE A 272 14.49 -0.79 14.08
C ILE A 272 14.38 -1.43 12.70
N HIS A 273 13.71 -2.58 12.63
CA HIS A 273 13.42 -3.23 11.36
C HIS A 273 12.52 -2.34 10.52
N CYS A 274 12.89 -2.12 9.26
CA CYS A 274 12.24 -1.15 8.37
C CYS A 274 10.75 -1.42 8.17
N VAL A 275 10.33 -2.70 8.05
CA VAL A 275 8.91 -3.07 7.91
C VAL A 275 8.16 -2.87 9.23
N ASN A 276 8.79 -3.12 10.39
CA ASN A 276 8.18 -2.83 11.67
C ASN A 276 7.89 -1.33 11.84
N LEU A 277 8.80 -0.46 11.35
CA LEU A 277 8.57 0.98 11.31
C LEU A 277 7.41 1.33 10.37
N ALA A 278 7.44 0.83 9.11
CA ALA A 278 6.40 1.10 8.12
C ALA A 278 5.00 0.72 8.61
N GLN A 279 4.90 -0.44 9.25
CA GLN A 279 3.65 -0.99 9.72
C GLN A 279 3.21 -0.38 11.05
N GLY A 280 4.15 -0.20 11.97
CA GLY A 280 3.86 0.19 13.35
C GLY A 280 3.67 1.69 13.56
N ILE A 281 4.26 2.55 12.74
CA ILE A 281 4.21 4.01 12.93
C ILE A 281 2.78 4.59 12.92
N LYS A 282 1.79 3.85 12.42
CA LYS A 282 0.37 4.24 12.51
C LYS A 282 -0.24 4.00 13.89
N GLU A 283 0.41 3.23 14.79
CA GLU A 283 -0.17 2.86 16.08
C GLU A 283 -0.64 4.06 16.89
N PRO A 284 0.15 5.13 17.08
CA PRO A 284 -0.30 6.28 17.85
C PRO A 284 -1.54 6.94 17.26
N ILE A 285 -1.66 7.02 15.94
CA ILE A 285 -2.84 7.60 15.28
C ILE A 285 -4.07 6.69 15.42
N ILE A 286 -3.90 5.38 15.39
CA ILE A 286 -5.01 4.46 15.64
C ILE A 286 -5.50 4.61 17.08
N TYR A 287 -4.58 4.67 18.06
CA TYR A 287 -4.93 4.86 19.47
C TYR A 287 -5.50 6.25 19.78
N TYR A 288 -5.09 7.29 19.05
CA TYR A 288 -5.65 8.65 19.14
C TYR A 288 -7.19 8.67 19.08
N GLN A 289 -7.81 7.69 18.44
CA GLN A 289 -9.28 7.60 18.40
C GLN A 289 -9.88 7.34 19.78
N GLN A 290 -9.18 6.66 20.69
CA GLN A 290 -9.65 6.39 22.05
C GLN A 290 -9.13 7.40 23.08
N ASP A 291 -7.86 7.81 22.97
CA ASP A 291 -7.24 8.86 23.75
C ASP A 291 -6.96 10.07 22.84
N THR A 292 -7.80 11.08 22.90
CA THR A 292 -7.86 12.20 21.95
C THR A 292 -6.73 13.23 22.14
N ASP A 293 -5.62 12.87 22.79
CA ASP A 293 -4.46 13.73 22.95
C ASP A 293 -3.71 13.91 21.62
N ARG A 294 -3.57 15.13 21.17
CA ARG A 294 -2.88 15.47 19.92
C ARG A 294 -1.41 15.05 19.87
N LYS A 295 -0.79 14.77 21.02
CA LYS A 295 0.60 14.26 21.07
C LYS A 295 0.83 13.07 20.14
N TYR A 296 -0.18 12.20 19.97
CA TYR A 296 -0.12 11.03 19.10
C TYR A 296 0.08 11.39 17.62
N ILE A 297 -0.69 12.37 17.15
CA ILE A 297 -0.55 12.87 15.76
C ILE A 297 0.76 13.63 15.60
N ASP A 298 1.10 14.51 16.57
CA ASP A 298 2.26 15.39 16.49
C ASP A 298 3.56 14.56 16.49
N ALA A 299 3.65 13.51 17.31
CA ALA A 299 4.79 12.58 17.33
C ALA A 299 4.95 11.85 16.00
N VAL A 300 3.87 11.32 15.40
CA VAL A 300 3.95 10.66 14.09
C VAL A 300 4.41 11.63 13.00
N LYS A 301 3.90 12.85 12.99
CA LYS A 301 4.35 13.90 12.06
C LYS A 301 5.83 14.26 12.24
N GLU A 302 6.30 14.36 13.49
CA GLU A 302 7.72 14.55 13.78
C GLU A 302 8.54 13.36 13.28
N GLY A 303 8.09 12.14 13.57
CA GLY A 303 8.72 10.92 13.06
C GLY A 303 8.89 10.92 11.55
N PHE A 304 7.85 11.31 10.78
CA PHE A 304 7.95 11.43 9.33
C PHE A 304 8.91 12.56 8.89
N ARG A 305 8.99 13.66 9.62
CA ARG A 305 9.99 14.72 9.34
C ARG A 305 11.42 14.21 9.55
N ASP A 306 11.66 13.49 10.66
CA ASP A 306 12.96 12.89 10.96
C ASP A 306 13.32 11.80 9.92
N ILE A 307 12.40 10.90 9.58
CA ILE A 307 12.59 9.90 8.52
C ILE A 307 12.97 10.61 7.21
N ARG A 308 12.20 11.60 6.77
CA ARG A 308 12.46 12.35 5.55
C ARG A 308 13.84 12.99 5.53
N ARG A 309 14.27 13.55 6.64
CA ARG A 309 15.53 14.28 6.76
C ARG A 309 16.74 13.38 6.83
N PHE A 310 16.66 12.27 7.56
CA PHE A 310 17.83 11.46 7.91
C PHE A 310 17.91 10.12 7.17
N HIS A 311 16.79 9.64 6.63
CA HIS A 311 16.70 8.35 5.95
C HIS A 311 15.96 8.42 4.63
N GLY A 312 15.23 9.52 4.36
CA GLY A 312 14.29 9.62 3.25
C GLY A 312 14.94 9.52 1.87
N GLN A 313 14.19 8.97 0.96
CA GLN A 313 14.53 8.77 -0.44
C GLN A 313 13.45 9.38 -1.34
N PRO A 314 13.78 9.84 -2.57
CA PRO A 314 12.87 10.65 -3.38
C PRO A 314 11.57 9.96 -3.78
N GLN A 315 11.57 8.62 -3.97
CA GLN A 315 10.38 7.86 -4.34
C GLN A 315 9.35 7.70 -3.22
N GLY A 316 9.57 8.33 -2.06
CA GLY A 316 8.66 8.32 -0.91
C GLY A 316 9.03 7.31 0.18
N MET A 317 10.08 6.53 -0.03
CA MET A 317 10.58 5.56 0.93
C MET A 317 11.75 6.11 1.76
N TYR A 318 12.42 5.23 2.46
CA TYR A 318 13.60 5.49 3.29
C TYR A 318 14.64 4.38 3.13
N GLY A 319 15.90 4.72 3.40
CA GLY A 319 16.99 3.75 3.43
C GLY A 319 16.80 2.79 4.59
N GLY A 320 16.41 1.57 4.26
CA GLY A 320 16.13 0.49 5.19
C GLY A 320 16.29 -0.84 4.46
N ASP A 321 17.48 -1.40 4.59
CA ASP A 321 17.84 -2.74 4.15
C ASP A 321 17.87 -3.67 5.36
N GLU A 322 16.71 -3.93 5.93
CA GLU A 322 16.34 -4.51 7.22
C GLU A 322 16.34 -3.47 8.36
N ALA A 323 17.45 -2.80 8.65
CA ALA A 323 17.53 -1.70 9.61
C ALA A 323 17.56 -0.32 8.93
N MET A 324 17.41 0.75 9.71
CA MET A 324 17.44 2.13 9.20
C MET A 324 18.88 2.60 9.06
N HIS A 325 19.35 2.80 7.82
CA HIS A 325 20.77 3.04 7.51
C HIS A 325 21.10 4.44 6.99
N GLY A 326 20.15 5.34 6.93
CA GLY A 326 20.39 6.69 6.40
C GLY A 326 19.78 6.90 5.02
N ASN A 327 20.14 8.02 4.38
CA ASN A 327 19.54 8.51 3.15
C ASN A 327 20.48 8.45 1.93
N ASN A 328 21.54 7.66 1.98
CA ASN A 328 22.39 7.44 0.82
C ASN A 328 21.58 6.79 -0.31
N PRO A 329 21.62 7.31 -1.56
CA PRO A 329 20.79 6.81 -2.67
C PRO A 329 21.13 5.38 -3.14
N THR A 330 22.21 4.78 -2.64
CA THR A 330 22.54 3.37 -2.85
C THR A 330 22.08 2.47 -1.69
N GLN A 331 21.44 3.05 -0.66
CA GLN A 331 20.82 2.28 0.41
C GLN A 331 19.57 1.57 -0.10
N GLY A 332 19.37 0.33 0.31
CA GLY A 332 18.21 -0.46 -0.05
C GLY A 332 16.91 0.07 0.56
N SER A 333 15.80 -0.14 -0.11
CA SER A 333 14.45 0.09 0.40
C SER A 333 13.59 -1.14 0.11
N GLU A 334 13.08 -1.76 1.17
CA GLU A 334 12.39 -3.04 1.09
C GLU A 334 10.95 -2.91 0.55
N LEU A 335 10.53 -3.84 -0.32
CA LEU A 335 9.19 -3.86 -0.89
C LEU A 335 8.08 -4.05 0.17
N CYS A 336 8.33 -4.87 1.21
CA CYS A 336 7.37 -4.98 2.33
C CYS A 336 7.15 -3.62 3.01
N SER A 337 8.21 -2.84 3.21
CA SER A 337 8.08 -1.49 3.77
C SER A 337 7.23 -0.58 2.92
N ALA A 338 7.32 -0.68 1.57
CA ALA A 338 6.50 0.14 0.68
C ALA A 338 5.01 -0.19 0.84
N VAL A 339 4.61 -1.46 0.74
CA VAL A 339 3.20 -1.84 0.81
C VAL A 339 2.59 -1.65 2.21
N GLU A 340 3.37 -1.89 3.28
CA GLU A 340 2.91 -1.67 4.66
C GLU A 340 2.81 -0.19 5.02
N LEU A 341 3.73 0.64 4.51
CA LEU A 341 3.64 2.08 4.71
C LEU A 341 2.46 2.69 3.94
N MET A 342 2.18 2.21 2.73
CA MET A 342 0.96 2.61 1.99
C MET A 342 -0.28 2.34 2.82
N TYR A 343 -0.44 1.12 3.35
CA TYR A 343 -1.60 0.78 4.19
C TYR A 343 -1.65 1.62 5.48
N SER A 344 -0.50 1.90 6.08
CA SER A 344 -0.42 2.79 7.25
C SER A 344 -0.89 4.21 6.92
N LEU A 345 -0.48 4.76 5.79
CA LEU A 345 -0.90 6.09 5.32
C LEU A 345 -2.39 6.14 4.98
N GLU A 346 -2.96 5.09 4.38
CA GLU A 346 -4.39 4.95 4.13
C GLU A 346 -5.21 5.07 5.42
N LYS A 347 -4.78 4.39 6.48
CA LYS A 347 -5.44 4.46 7.79
C LYS A 347 -5.23 5.81 8.50
N MET A 348 -4.05 6.41 8.37
CA MET A 348 -3.80 7.76 8.90
C MET A 348 -4.66 8.80 8.20
N VAL A 349 -4.84 8.72 6.87
CA VAL A 349 -5.75 9.58 6.11
C VAL A 349 -7.19 9.42 6.59
N GLU A 350 -7.66 8.19 6.74
CA GLU A 350 -9.02 7.89 7.19
C GLU A 350 -9.32 8.51 8.55
N ILE A 351 -8.39 8.38 9.50
CA ILE A 351 -8.58 8.82 10.90
C ILE A 351 -8.41 10.33 11.06
N THR A 352 -7.48 10.94 10.31
CA THR A 352 -7.11 12.35 10.54
C THR A 352 -7.62 13.31 9.47
N GLY A 353 -7.89 12.84 8.26
CA GLY A 353 -8.16 13.67 7.08
C GLY A 353 -6.96 14.50 6.62
N ASP A 354 -5.76 14.20 7.12
CA ASP A 354 -4.55 14.98 6.84
C ASP A 354 -4.01 14.70 5.45
N ILE A 355 -3.91 15.74 4.64
CA ILE A 355 -3.48 15.68 3.24
C ILE A 355 -2.02 15.24 3.11
N ASP A 356 -1.16 15.50 4.11
CA ASP A 356 0.24 15.10 4.07
C ASP A 356 0.40 13.59 3.93
N PHE A 357 -0.45 12.82 4.59
CA PHE A 357 -0.46 11.36 4.47
C PHE A 357 -0.95 10.90 3.09
N ALA A 358 -1.93 11.59 2.51
CA ALA A 358 -2.41 11.27 1.16
C ALA A 358 -1.36 11.62 0.07
N ASP A 359 -0.66 12.76 0.20
CA ASP A 359 0.43 13.14 -0.70
C ASP A 359 1.59 12.14 -0.62
N HIS A 360 1.91 11.65 0.59
CA HIS A 360 2.94 10.63 0.78
C HIS A 360 2.51 9.27 0.22
N LEU A 361 1.25 8.88 0.40
CA LEU A 361 0.69 7.66 -0.17
C LEU A 361 0.83 7.64 -1.70
N GLU A 362 0.42 8.71 -2.39
CA GLU A 362 0.57 8.83 -3.84
C GLU A 362 2.05 8.76 -4.27
N ARG A 363 2.94 9.35 -3.48
CA ARG A 363 4.37 9.33 -3.78
C ARG A 363 4.92 7.90 -3.79
N ILE A 364 4.56 7.07 -2.83
CA ILE A 364 4.97 5.66 -2.80
C ILE A 364 4.28 4.88 -3.91
N ALA A 365 2.97 5.01 -4.05
CA ALA A 365 2.17 4.26 -5.00
C ALA A 365 2.59 4.48 -6.46
N PHE A 366 2.98 5.71 -6.82
CA PHE A 366 3.31 6.06 -8.20
C PHE A 366 4.81 6.06 -8.52
N ASN A 367 5.66 5.84 -7.52
CA ASN A 367 7.12 5.77 -7.74
C ASN A 367 7.70 4.45 -7.22
N ALA A 368 7.69 4.22 -5.91
CA ALA A 368 8.36 3.08 -5.31
C ALA A 368 7.72 1.73 -5.69
N LEU A 369 6.38 1.63 -5.61
CA LEU A 369 5.68 0.37 -5.79
C LEU A 369 5.81 -0.21 -7.22
N PRO A 370 5.54 0.51 -8.32
CA PRO A 370 5.68 -0.04 -9.66
C PRO A 370 7.12 -0.37 -10.03
N ALA A 371 8.12 0.32 -9.46
CA ALA A 371 9.53 0.11 -9.78
C ALA A 371 10.14 -1.18 -9.20
N GLN A 372 9.45 -1.87 -8.29
CA GLN A 372 9.95 -3.08 -7.61
C GLN A 372 9.30 -4.39 -8.07
N ILE A 373 8.34 -4.33 -8.96
CA ILE A 373 7.58 -5.50 -9.43
C ILE A 373 7.68 -5.54 -10.95
N SER A 374 7.92 -6.71 -11.52
CA SER A 374 7.96 -6.88 -12.98
C SER A 374 6.61 -6.58 -13.64
N ASP A 375 6.61 -6.12 -14.89
CA ASP A 375 5.41 -5.72 -15.64
C ASP A 375 4.31 -6.81 -15.68
N ASP A 376 4.70 -8.08 -15.61
CA ASP A 376 3.80 -9.23 -15.59
C ASP A 376 3.39 -9.68 -14.18
N PHE A 377 3.87 -8.99 -13.14
CA PHE A 377 3.68 -9.34 -11.73
C PHE A 377 4.18 -10.75 -11.33
N MET A 378 5.09 -11.34 -12.09
CA MET A 378 5.62 -12.67 -11.80
C MET A 378 6.84 -12.64 -10.87
N THR A 379 7.59 -11.55 -10.88
CA THR A 379 8.81 -11.40 -10.09
C THR A 379 8.85 -10.06 -9.37
N LYS A 380 9.66 -10.00 -8.32
CA LYS A 380 9.86 -8.78 -7.53
C LYS A 380 11.35 -8.59 -7.23
N GLN A 381 11.71 -7.35 -6.96
CA GLN A 381 12.97 -6.95 -6.36
C GLN A 381 12.77 -6.83 -4.83
N TYR A 382 13.69 -7.36 -4.03
CA TYR A 382 13.60 -7.28 -2.57
C TYR A 382 13.90 -5.87 -2.09
N PHE A 383 15.09 -5.34 -2.42
CA PHE A 383 15.46 -3.94 -2.22
C PHE A 383 15.49 -3.19 -3.56
N GLN A 384 15.05 -1.95 -3.57
CA GLN A 384 15.29 -0.97 -4.64
C GLN A 384 16.21 0.14 -4.14
N GLN A 385 16.85 0.85 -5.05
CA GLN A 385 17.72 1.99 -4.78
C GLN A 385 17.29 3.21 -5.60
N PRO A 386 17.31 4.46 -5.06
CA PRO A 386 17.11 5.67 -5.84
C PRO A 386 18.10 5.85 -7.00
N ASN A 387 19.37 5.49 -6.76
CA ASN A 387 20.41 5.46 -7.78
C ASN A 387 20.85 4.01 -8.00
N GLN A 388 20.16 3.32 -8.89
CA GLN A 388 20.31 1.89 -9.18
C GLN A 388 20.84 1.72 -10.62
N VAL A 389 22.13 1.47 -10.76
CA VAL A 389 22.80 1.40 -12.09
C VAL A 389 23.01 -0.05 -12.57
N MET A 390 22.85 -1.01 -11.67
CA MET A 390 22.96 -2.44 -11.97
C MET A 390 22.01 -3.24 -11.07
N VAL A 391 21.35 -4.22 -11.64
CA VAL A 391 20.56 -5.23 -10.94
C VAL A 391 21.20 -6.57 -11.21
N THR A 392 22.00 -7.06 -10.27
CA THR A 392 22.84 -8.25 -10.43
C THR A 392 22.82 -9.10 -9.15
N ARG A 393 23.10 -10.39 -9.28
CA ARG A 393 23.40 -11.23 -8.11
C ARG A 393 24.81 -10.92 -7.64
N HIS A 394 24.91 -10.08 -6.62
CA HIS A 394 26.18 -9.64 -6.05
C HIS A 394 25.99 -9.26 -4.57
N ARG A 395 26.92 -9.68 -3.72
CA ARG A 395 26.92 -9.33 -2.30
C ARG A 395 27.28 -7.85 -2.13
N ARG A 396 26.32 -7.09 -1.64
CA ARG A 396 26.46 -5.66 -1.38
C ARG A 396 26.59 -5.40 0.10
N ASN A 397 26.91 -4.18 0.45
CA ASN A 397 27.06 -3.77 1.86
C ASN A 397 25.68 -3.41 2.47
N PHE A 398 24.72 -4.34 2.39
CA PHE A 398 23.43 -4.25 3.08
C PHE A 398 23.52 -4.86 4.46
N ASP A 399 22.59 -4.54 5.36
CA ASP A 399 22.52 -5.09 6.72
C ASP A 399 22.34 -6.62 6.70
N GLN A 400 21.50 -7.10 5.80
CA GLN A 400 21.33 -8.52 5.52
C GLN A 400 21.78 -8.83 4.09
N ASP A 401 22.32 -10.01 3.91
CA ASP A 401 22.77 -10.52 2.61
C ASP A 401 22.12 -11.88 2.32
N HIS A 402 21.24 -11.87 1.33
CA HIS A 402 20.57 -13.08 0.85
C HIS A 402 21.33 -13.67 -0.35
N GLU A 403 22.60 -14.01 -0.14
CA GLU A 403 23.52 -14.50 -1.16
C GLU A 403 23.64 -13.60 -2.40
N GLY A 404 23.50 -12.29 -2.18
CA GLY A 404 23.58 -11.26 -3.20
C GLY A 404 22.36 -11.18 -4.12
N THR A 405 21.24 -11.82 -3.78
CA THR A 405 20.03 -11.83 -4.62
C THR A 405 19.12 -10.62 -4.38
N ASP A 406 19.45 -9.74 -3.44
CA ASP A 406 18.58 -8.69 -2.90
C ASP A 406 18.07 -7.69 -3.95
N LEU A 407 18.88 -7.34 -4.95
CA LEU A 407 18.46 -6.47 -6.05
C LEU A 407 17.90 -7.25 -7.25
N ALA A 408 18.13 -8.57 -7.36
CA ALA A 408 17.71 -9.36 -8.51
C ALA A 408 16.18 -9.53 -8.55
N PHE A 409 15.59 -9.43 -9.73
CA PHE A 409 14.17 -9.75 -9.91
C PHE A 409 13.97 -11.26 -9.95
N GLY A 410 13.20 -11.79 -9.02
CA GLY A 410 12.87 -13.20 -8.95
C GLY A 410 11.69 -13.45 -8.01
N THR A 411 11.25 -14.70 -7.92
CA THR A 411 10.13 -15.05 -7.03
C THR A 411 10.55 -14.97 -5.55
N LEU A 412 11.64 -15.66 -5.20
CA LEU A 412 12.10 -15.77 -3.81
C LEU A 412 13.45 -15.08 -3.54
N THR A 413 13.94 -14.26 -4.49
CA THR A 413 15.16 -13.46 -4.33
C THR A 413 15.06 -12.52 -3.13
N GLY A 414 16.17 -12.25 -2.44
CA GLY A 414 16.15 -11.65 -1.12
C GLY A 414 15.42 -12.55 -0.13
N TYR A 415 14.51 -12.04 0.67
CA TYR A 415 13.69 -12.84 1.56
C TYR A 415 12.26 -13.02 1.01
N PRO A 416 11.61 -14.18 1.19
CA PRO A 416 10.32 -14.48 0.57
C PRO A 416 9.11 -13.76 1.18
N CYS A 417 9.25 -13.02 2.29
CA CYS A 417 8.16 -12.23 2.87
C CYS A 417 7.59 -11.24 1.84
N CYS A 418 8.44 -10.54 1.09
CA CYS A 418 8.00 -9.57 0.09
C CYS A 418 7.22 -10.22 -1.06
N PHE A 419 7.57 -11.44 -1.47
CA PHE A 419 6.80 -12.17 -2.48
C PHE A 419 5.41 -12.55 -1.97
N SER A 420 5.24 -12.69 -0.67
CA SER A 420 3.94 -12.95 -0.03
C SER A 420 3.14 -11.66 0.25
N ASN A 421 3.83 -10.54 0.51
CA ASN A 421 3.21 -9.30 0.99
C ASN A 421 2.89 -8.28 -0.12
N MET A 422 3.59 -8.32 -1.26
CA MET A 422 3.42 -7.33 -2.34
C MET A 422 1.98 -7.25 -2.88
N HIS A 423 1.20 -8.30 -2.69
CA HIS A 423 -0.13 -8.46 -3.26
C HIS A 423 -1.15 -7.46 -2.73
N GLN A 424 -0.92 -6.89 -1.55
CA GLN A 424 -1.86 -5.95 -0.92
C GLN A 424 -1.74 -4.51 -1.47
N GLY A 425 -0.61 -4.12 -2.09
CA GLY A 425 -0.33 -2.74 -2.46
C GLY A 425 -1.44 -2.12 -3.32
N TRP A 426 -1.60 -2.57 -4.56
CA TRP A 426 -2.59 -2.00 -5.48
C TRP A 426 -4.05 -2.25 -5.10
N PRO A 427 -4.47 -3.44 -4.60
CA PRO A 427 -5.85 -3.65 -4.19
C PRO A 427 -6.27 -2.75 -3.02
N LYS A 428 -5.44 -2.61 -1.97
CA LYS A 428 -5.75 -1.71 -0.85
C LYS A 428 -5.71 -0.24 -1.27
N PHE A 429 -4.74 0.16 -2.10
CA PHE A 429 -4.72 1.48 -2.71
C PHE A 429 -6.03 1.78 -3.45
N THR A 430 -6.52 0.84 -4.27
CA THR A 430 -7.81 0.98 -4.97
C THR A 430 -8.97 1.14 -4.01
N GLN A 431 -9.00 0.38 -2.92
CA GLN A 431 -10.05 0.45 -1.89
C GLN A 431 -10.09 1.82 -1.18
N HIS A 432 -8.97 2.55 -1.15
CA HIS A 432 -8.80 3.82 -0.43
C HIS A 432 -8.74 5.07 -1.34
N LEU A 433 -9.16 4.97 -2.61
CA LEU A 433 -9.28 6.13 -3.50
C LEU A 433 -10.39 7.08 -3.03
N TRP A 434 -11.48 6.52 -2.54
CA TRP A 434 -12.69 7.21 -2.15
C TRP A 434 -13.11 6.88 -0.73
N TYR A 435 -13.71 7.87 -0.05
CA TYR A 435 -14.25 7.73 1.30
C TYR A 435 -15.62 8.36 1.40
N ALA A 436 -16.47 7.83 2.26
CA ALA A 436 -17.67 8.53 2.72
C ALA A 436 -17.28 9.62 3.73
N THR A 437 -18.12 10.66 3.83
CA THR A 437 -17.93 11.78 4.79
C THR A 437 -19.08 11.88 5.79
N PRO A 438 -18.86 12.44 6.99
CA PRO A 438 -19.88 12.54 8.05
C PRO A 438 -21.11 13.38 7.67
N ASP A 439 -20.99 14.23 6.67
CA ASP A 439 -22.05 15.08 6.12
C ASP A 439 -22.87 14.37 5.01
N ASN A 440 -22.82 13.03 4.97
CA ASN A 440 -23.45 12.19 3.96
C ASN A 440 -22.99 12.50 2.52
N GLY A 441 -21.79 13.01 2.38
CA GLY A 441 -21.12 13.23 1.10
C GLY A 441 -20.17 12.11 0.72
N ILE A 442 -19.33 12.41 -0.27
CA ILE A 442 -18.26 11.55 -0.74
C ILE A 442 -16.99 12.34 -0.97
N ALA A 443 -15.85 11.74 -0.70
CA ALA A 443 -14.54 12.34 -0.87
C ALA A 443 -13.68 11.54 -1.85
N ALA A 444 -13.14 12.18 -2.89
CA ALA A 444 -12.06 11.67 -3.72
C ALA A 444 -10.74 12.19 -3.11
N ILE A 445 -9.98 11.29 -2.51
CA ILE A 445 -8.78 11.64 -1.73
C ILE A 445 -7.49 11.29 -2.48
N VAL A 446 -7.46 10.16 -3.15
CA VAL A 446 -6.36 9.72 -4.00
C VAL A 446 -6.90 9.50 -5.40
N TYR A 447 -6.22 10.00 -6.42
CA TYR A 447 -6.76 10.01 -7.76
C TYR A 447 -6.21 8.88 -8.62
N SER A 448 -7.14 8.14 -9.25
CA SER A 448 -6.84 7.11 -10.25
C SER A 448 -8.10 6.75 -11.01
N PRO A 449 -8.01 6.33 -12.28
CA PRO A 449 -9.20 6.01 -13.04
C PRO A 449 -10.03 4.93 -12.36
N SER A 450 -11.26 5.29 -11.99
CA SER A 450 -12.12 4.45 -11.16
C SER A 450 -13.61 4.75 -11.33
N GLU A 451 -14.43 3.89 -10.76
CA GLU A 451 -15.88 4.12 -10.60
C GLU A 451 -16.29 3.72 -9.20
N VAL A 452 -16.99 4.60 -8.51
CA VAL A 452 -17.49 4.35 -7.15
C VAL A 452 -19.00 4.25 -7.13
N THR A 453 -19.51 3.29 -6.37
CA THR A 453 -20.93 3.22 -5.98
C THR A 453 -21.03 3.55 -4.50
N ALA A 454 -21.76 4.62 -4.15
CA ALA A 454 -21.89 5.06 -2.77
C ALA A 454 -23.30 5.58 -2.48
N ASN A 455 -23.72 5.49 -1.21
CA ASN A 455 -24.92 6.12 -0.69
C ASN A 455 -24.60 7.53 -0.22
N VAL A 456 -25.31 8.53 -0.72
CA VAL A 456 -25.08 9.95 -0.39
C VAL A 456 -26.39 10.66 -0.06
N GLY A 457 -26.28 11.85 0.56
CA GLY A 457 -27.46 12.63 0.94
C GLY A 457 -28.43 11.83 1.81
N ASP A 458 -29.68 11.79 1.44
CA ASP A 458 -30.72 11.00 2.13
C ASP A 458 -30.68 9.51 1.75
N ASN A 459 -29.50 8.90 1.87
CA ASN A 459 -29.25 7.48 1.58
C ASN A 459 -29.59 7.07 0.15
N VAL A 460 -29.28 7.93 -0.82
CA VAL A 460 -29.50 7.66 -2.24
C VAL A 460 -28.24 7.04 -2.86
N PRO A 461 -28.32 5.83 -3.44
CA PRO A 461 -27.18 5.25 -4.14
C PRO A 461 -26.86 6.04 -5.42
N VAL A 462 -25.60 6.41 -5.58
CA VAL A 462 -25.08 7.04 -6.80
C VAL A 462 -23.93 6.24 -7.37
N VAL A 463 -23.73 6.36 -8.69
CA VAL A 463 -22.54 5.85 -9.37
C VAL A 463 -21.79 7.03 -9.95
N ILE A 464 -20.53 7.18 -9.62
CA ILE A 464 -19.65 8.26 -10.06
C ILE A 464 -18.45 7.64 -10.77
N SER A 465 -18.17 8.02 -12.02
CA SER A 465 -16.92 7.69 -12.69
C SER A 465 -15.89 8.77 -12.50
N GLU A 466 -14.65 8.37 -12.33
CA GLU A 466 -13.44 9.19 -12.38
C GLU A 466 -12.68 8.82 -13.65
N ASP A 467 -12.69 9.73 -14.62
CA ASP A 467 -12.03 9.56 -15.91
C ASP A 467 -10.76 10.45 -15.91
N THR A 468 -9.59 9.84 -15.88
CA THR A 468 -8.30 10.52 -15.79
C THR A 468 -7.15 9.64 -16.27
N TYR A 469 -6.03 10.25 -16.66
CA TYR A 469 -4.74 9.59 -16.83
C TYR A 469 -3.73 9.98 -15.73
N TYR A 470 -4.23 10.54 -14.63
CA TYR A 470 -3.43 10.84 -13.43
C TYR A 470 -2.69 9.57 -12.96
N PRO A 471 -1.42 9.65 -12.53
CA PRO A 471 -0.61 10.85 -12.27
C PRO A 471 0.16 11.40 -13.49
N MET A 472 -0.02 10.84 -14.69
CA MET A 472 0.70 11.27 -15.91
C MET A 472 0.08 12.52 -16.56
N ASP A 473 -1.17 12.85 -16.20
CA ASP A 473 -1.91 14.03 -16.64
C ASP A 473 -2.48 14.82 -15.46
N HIS A 474 -2.81 16.07 -15.67
CA HIS A 474 -3.25 17.04 -14.68
C HIS A 474 -4.77 17.20 -14.60
N GLN A 475 -5.53 16.58 -15.50
CA GLN A 475 -6.98 16.68 -15.57
C GLN A 475 -7.67 15.44 -15.01
N ILE A 476 -8.66 15.67 -14.15
CA ILE A 476 -9.51 14.63 -13.58
C ILE A 476 -10.99 15.04 -13.84
N THR A 477 -11.76 14.15 -14.42
CA THR A 477 -13.18 14.39 -14.71
C THR A 477 -14.05 13.39 -13.96
N PHE A 478 -14.87 13.89 -13.06
CA PHE A 478 -15.87 13.09 -12.36
C PHE A 478 -17.23 13.26 -13.07
N THR A 479 -17.93 12.16 -13.32
CA THR A 479 -19.25 12.16 -13.94
C THR A 479 -20.24 11.39 -13.09
N ILE A 480 -21.36 12.03 -12.73
CA ILE A 480 -22.48 11.34 -12.06
C ILE A 480 -23.17 10.44 -13.10
N LYS A 481 -22.85 9.16 -13.08
CA LYS A 481 -23.35 8.18 -14.07
C LYS A 481 -24.79 7.79 -13.77
N GLU A 482 -25.12 7.59 -12.50
CA GLU A 482 -26.43 7.16 -12.06
C GLU A 482 -26.82 7.84 -10.75
N VAL A 483 -28.11 8.11 -10.61
CA VAL A 483 -28.81 8.41 -9.36
C VAL A 483 -29.95 7.39 -9.26
N ARG A 484 -29.92 6.52 -8.26
CA ARG A 484 -30.81 5.36 -8.14
C ARG A 484 -32.02 5.65 -7.24
N ASN A 485 -32.81 4.65 -6.90
CA ASN A 485 -34.01 4.71 -6.06
C ASN A 485 -35.14 5.59 -6.60
N LYS A 486 -35.31 5.64 -7.94
CA LYS A 486 -36.37 6.38 -8.64
C LYS A 486 -36.36 7.92 -8.40
N VAL A 487 -35.29 8.46 -7.82
CA VAL A 487 -35.10 9.91 -7.73
C VAL A 487 -34.28 10.39 -8.93
N LYS A 488 -34.51 11.62 -9.37
CA LYS A 488 -33.82 12.20 -10.53
C LYS A 488 -32.57 12.98 -10.14
N GLN A 489 -32.46 13.35 -8.88
CA GLN A 489 -31.38 14.18 -8.33
C GLN A 489 -31.25 13.98 -6.83
N VAL A 490 -30.06 14.27 -6.30
CA VAL A 490 -29.76 14.16 -4.87
C VAL A 490 -28.81 15.29 -4.46
N LYS A 491 -29.01 15.88 -3.28
CA LYS A 491 -28.11 16.87 -2.71
C LYS A 491 -27.07 16.16 -1.85
N PHE A 492 -25.79 16.41 -2.12
CA PHE A 492 -24.68 15.98 -1.26
C PHE A 492 -23.42 16.82 -1.50
N PRO A 493 -22.54 16.97 -0.50
CA PRO A 493 -21.23 17.56 -0.66
C PRO A 493 -20.25 16.58 -1.32
N PHE A 494 -19.53 17.06 -2.33
CA PHE A 494 -18.44 16.34 -2.99
C PHE A 494 -17.11 16.95 -2.55
N HIS A 495 -16.28 16.18 -1.86
CA HIS A 495 -15.01 16.61 -1.31
C HIS A 495 -13.88 16.20 -2.26
N LEU A 496 -13.00 17.14 -2.60
CA LEU A 496 -11.89 16.97 -3.54
C LEU A 496 -10.59 17.40 -2.87
N ARG A 497 -9.62 16.48 -2.77
CA ARG A 497 -8.29 16.85 -2.28
C ARG A 497 -7.53 17.68 -3.31
N VAL A 498 -6.93 18.77 -2.88
CA VAL A 498 -5.93 19.52 -3.67
C VAL A 498 -4.56 19.25 -3.06
N PRO A 499 -3.68 18.49 -3.76
CA PRO A 499 -2.35 18.13 -3.25
C PRO A 499 -1.48 19.34 -2.94
N LYS A 500 -0.54 19.24 -2.00
CA LYS A 500 0.37 20.34 -1.63
C LYS A 500 1.29 20.79 -2.77
N TRP A 501 1.67 19.88 -3.66
CA TRP A 501 2.50 20.23 -4.82
C TRP A 501 1.77 21.10 -5.85
N CYS A 502 0.45 21.08 -5.88
CA CYS A 502 -0.36 21.91 -6.76
C CYS A 502 -0.49 23.33 -6.17
N LYS A 503 0.06 24.34 -6.82
CA LYS A 503 -0.03 25.72 -6.32
C LYS A 503 -1.47 26.19 -6.22
N GLN A 504 -2.26 25.93 -7.26
CA GLN A 504 -3.64 26.37 -7.36
C GLN A 504 -4.40 25.44 -8.31
N ALA A 505 -5.46 24.82 -7.82
CA ALA A 505 -6.36 23.99 -8.60
C ALA A 505 -7.56 24.83 -9.11
N GLU A 506 -8.08 24.44 -10.27
CA GLU A 506 -9.37 24.92 -10.79
C GLU A 506 -10.41 23.81 -10.73
N ILE A 507 -11.59 24.13 -10.24
CA ILE A 507 -12.74 23.24 -10.22
C ILE A 507 -13.85 23.84 -11.07
N ARG A 508 -14.32 23.08 -12.04
CA ARG A 508 -15.44 23.46 -12.91
C ARG A 508 -16.57 22.47 -12.75
N VAL A 509 -17.80 22.96 -12.82
CA VAL A 509 -18.99 22.12 -12.82
C VAL A 509 -19.79 22.38 -14.10
N ASN A 510 -19.98 21.33 -14.89
CA ASN A 510 -20.63 21.42 -16.19
C ASN A 510 -20.01 22.51 -17.09
N GLY A 511 -18.67 22.57 -17.12
CA GLY A 511 -17.87 23.53 -17.92
C GLY A 511 -17.80 24.95 -17.34
N LYS A 512 -18.49 25.25 -16.24
CA LYS A 512 -18.45 26.58 -15.59
C LYS A 512 -17.52 26.56 -14.39
N MET A 513 -16.72 27.63 -14.26
CA MET A 513 -15.86 27.83 -13.09
C MET A 513 -16.72 27.84 -11.82
N GLU A 514 -16.39 26.94 -10.88
CA GLU A 514 -17.04 26.85 -9.57
C GLU A 514 -16.16 27.49 -8.51
N GLN A 515 -14.89 27.07 -8.41
CA GLN A 515 -13.97 27.61 -7.45
C GLN A 515 -12.51 27.38 -7.85
N THR A 516 -11.63 28.17 -7.24
CA THR A 516 -10.17 28.02 -7.32
C THR A 516 -9.63 27.80 -5.92
N VAL A 517 -8.80 26.78 -5.75
CA VAL A 517 -8.35 26.31 -4.42
C VAL A 517 -6.83 26.15 -4.38
N LYS A 518 -6.20 26.69 -3.34
CA LYS A 518 -4.76 26.50 -3.09
C LYS A 518 -4.47 25.06 -2.66
N GLY A 519 -3.27 24.57 -3.01
CA GLY A 519 -2.78 23.28 -2.58
C GLY A 519 -2.76 23.06 -1.06
N GLY A 520 -2.83 21.81 -0.65
CA GLY A 520 -2.87 21.40 0.74
C GLY A 520 -4.25 21.58 1.39
N LYS A 521 -5.35 21.50 0.63
CA LYS A 521 -6.72 21.67 1.12
C LYS A 521 -7.66 20.63 0.51
N ILE A 522 -8.80 20.44 1.19
CA ILE A 522 -9.96 19.76 0.62
C ILE A 522 -10.95 20.83 0.18
N ALA A 523 -11.31 20.82 -1.10
CA ALA A 523 -12.37 21.62 -1.66
C ALA A 523 -13.71 20.90 -1.50
N ILE A 524 -14.79 21.63 -1.22
CA ILE A 524 -16.13 21.05 -1.07
C ILE A 524 -17.05 21.73 -2.09
N VAL A 525 -17.75 20.90 -2.87
CA VAL A 525 -18.80 21.35 -3.82
C VAL A 525 -20.13 20.77 -3.35
N ASP A 526 -20.89 21.54 -2.55
CA ASP A 526 -22.20 21.13 -2.02
C ASP A 526 -23.33 21.64 -2.92
N ARG A 527 -23.97 20.72 -3.61
CA ARG A 527 -25.08 21.06 -4.53
C ARG A 527 -26.01 19.89 -4.80
N ILE A 528 -27.07 20.15 -5.54
CA ILE A 528 -27.97 19.12 -6.07
C ILE A 528 -27.34 18.57 -7.35
N TRP A 529 -27.10 17.25 -7.35
CA TRP A 529 -26.51 16.51 -8.44
C TRP A 529 -27.56 15.69 -9.19
N LYS A 530 -27.39 15.60 -10.49
CA LYS A 530 -28.22 14.78 -11.38
C LYS A 530 -27.33 13.96 -12.33
N ARG A 531 -27.91 12.97 -12.96
CA ARG A 531 -27.22 12.17 -13.97
C ARG A 531 -26.60 13.06 -15.06
N ASN A 532 -25.37 12.73 -15.45
CA ASN A 532 -24.50 13.42 -16.41
C ASN A 532 -23.93 14.77 -15.94
N ASP A 533 -24.17 15.21 -14.71
CA ASP A 533 -23.39 16.31 -14.15
C ASP A 533 -21.92 15.93 -14.07
N LYS A 534 -21.03 16.87 -14.40
CA LYS A 534 -19.59 16.69 -14.41
C LYS A 534 -18.91 17.67 -13.48
N ILE A 535 -17.87 17.19 -12.80
CA ILE A 535 -16.88 18.01 -12.10
C ILE A 535 -15.57 17.80 -12.84
N GLU A 536 -14.92 18.88 -13.22
CA GLU A 536 -13.60 18.88 -13.83
C GLU A 536 -12.63 19.53 -12.84
N LEU A 537 -11.67 18.75 -12.38
CA LEU A 537 -10.60 19.18 -11.49
C LEU A 537 -9.30 19.28 -12.31
N TYR A 538 -8.74 20.48 -12.34
CA TYR A 538 -7.44 20.75 -12.97
C TYR A 538 -6.39 20.98 -11.88
N LEU A 539 -5.33 20.16 -11.90
CA LEU A 539 -4.20 20.20 -10.98
C LEU A 539 -2.93 20.57 -11.76
N PRO A 540 -2.66 21.83 -12.07
CA PRO A 540 -1.48 22.23 -12.87
C PRO A 540 -0.19 21.65 -12.30
N MET A 541 0.50 20.83 -13.12
CA MET A 541 1.73 20.16 -12.74
C MET A 541 2.94 20.93 -13.29
N GLU A 542 3.53 21.75 -12.45
CA GLU A 542 4.82 22.37 -12.75
C GLU A 542 5.97 21.42 -12.40
N VAL A 543 7.12 21.61 -13.04
CA VAL A 543 8.36 20.93 -12.64
C VAL A 543 8.96 21.68 -11.45
N PHE A 544 9.35 20.93 -10.44
CA PHE A 544 10.03 21.47 -9.25
C PHE A 544 11.14 20.52 -8.80
N THR A 545 11.90 20.93 -7.80
CA THR A 545 13.03 20.16 -7.28
C THR A 545 12.94 19.97 -5.79
N SER A 546 13.46 18.84 -5.31
CA SER A 546 13.74 18.59 -3.90
C SER A 546 15.22 18.28 -3.68
N THR A 547 15.71 18.52 -2.48
CA THR A 547 17.10 18.30 -2.10
C THR A 547 17.21 17.05 -1.23
N TRP A 548 18.27 16.26 -1.49
CA TRP A 548 18.52 14.96 -0.89
C TRP A 548 19.97 14.81 -0.41
N TYR A 549 20.46 13.57 -0.36
CA TYR A 549 21.80 13.24 0.10
C TYR A 549 22.89 14.02 -0.65
N GLU A 550 23.92 14.50 0.04
CA GLU A 550 25.05 15.29 -0.52
C GLU A 550 24.60 16.51 -1.35
N ASN A 551 23.47 17.11 -0.96
CA ASN A 551 22.80 18.20 -1.71
C ASN A 551 22.41 17.86 -3.16
N ALA A 552 22.32 16.57 -3.48
CA ALA A 552 21.76 16.13 -4.74
C ALA A 552 20.32 16.59 -4.94
N VAL A 553 19.88 16.64 -6.19
CA VAL A 553 18.57 17.17 -6.58
C VAL A 553 17.79 16.09 -7.29
N SER A 554 16.53 15.91 -6.89
CA SER A 554 15.55 15.17 -7.67
C SER A 554 14.64 16.10 -8.43
N ILE A 555 14.27 15.71 -9.65
CA ILE A 555 13.32 16.42 -10.51
C ILE A 555 11.94 15.81 -10.32
N GLU A 556 10.95 16.65 -10.07
CA GLU A 556 9.59 16.23 -9.73
C GLU A 556 8.55 16.98 -10.55
N ARG A 557 7.43 16.32 -10.85
CA ARG A 557 6.26 16.94 -11.50
C ARG A 557 4.99 16.26 -11.01
N GLY A 558 4.10 17.00 -10.35
CA GLY A 558 2.98 16.40 -9.65
C GLY A 558 3.46 15.46 -8.53
N PRO A 559 2.89 14.26 -8.36
CA PRO A 559 3.35 13.27 -7.38
C PRO A 559 4.56 12.44 -7.87
N LEU A 560 4.98 12.62 -9.14
CA LEU A 560 6.01 11.80 -9.78
C LEU A 560 7.40 12.35 -9.56
N VAL A 561 8.33 11.45 -9.26
CA VAL A 561 9.79 11.66 -9.34
C VAL A 561 10.25 11.22 -10.72
N TYR A 562 11.22 11.91 -11.29
CA TYR A 562 11.79 11.61 -12.60
C TYR A 562 13.23 11.11 -12.47
N ALA A 563 13.55 10.07 -13.20
CA ALA A 563 14.85 9.42 -13.17
C ALA A 563 15.45 9.34 -14.58
N LEU A 564 16.78 9.25 -14.64
CA LEU A 564 17.51 9.10 -15.90
C LEU A 564 17.01 7.86 -16.65
N LYS A 565 16.63 8.06 -17.91
CA LYS A 565 16.27 6.97 -18.81
C LYS A 565 17.56 6.32 -19.33
N MET A 566 17.74 5.04 -19.05
CA MET A 566 18.86 4.22 -19.53
C MET A 566 18.30 3.01 -20.27
N GLU A 567 18.97 2.55 -21.32
CA GLU A 567 18.61 1.28 -21.96
C GLU A 567 18.79 0.13 -20.95
N GLU A 568 17.81 -0.77 -20.87
CA GLU A 568 17.81 -1.89 -19.94
C GLU A 568 17.98 -3.21 -20.69
N ASN A 569 19.06 -3.91 -20.43
CA ASN A 569 19.28 -5.26 -20.94
C ASN A 569 18.90 -6.28 -19.87
N TRP A 570 17.75 -6.92 -20.04
CA TRP A 570 17.21 -7.94 -19.13
C TRP A 570 17.72 -9.32 -19.52
N GLU A 571 18.48 -9.98 -18.64
CA GLU A 571 19.02 -11.29 -18.84
C GLU A 571 18.48 -12.28 -17.79
N LYS A 572 17.77 -13.33 -18.27
CA LYS A 572 17.29 -14.39 -17.39
C LYS A 572 18.43 -15.34 -17.04
N LYS A 573 18.61 -15.58 -15.74
CA LYS A 573 19.56 -16.54 -15.17
C LYS A 573 18.81 -17.64 -14.42
N GLU A 574 19.34 -18.86 -14.44
CA GLU A 574 18.79 -19.97 -13.66
C GLU A 574 19.56 -20.17 -12.37
N PHE A 575 18.86 -20.53 -11.30
CA PHE A 575 19.48 -21.01 -10.08
C PHE A 575 19.83 -22.50 -10.20
N LYS A 576 20.95 -22.89 -9.63
CA LYS A 576 21.36 -24.30 -9.55
C LYS A 576 20.65 -25.04 -8.41
N ASP A 577 20.18 -24.32 -7.41
CA ASP A 577 19.34 -24.80 -6.32
C ASP A 577 18.06 -23.96 -6.27
N SER A 578 17.05 -24.49 -5.61
CA SER A 578 15.70 -23.91 -5.64
C SER A 578 15.36 -23.00 -4.46
N TRP A 579 16.31 -22.65 -3.57
CA TRP A 579 16.02 -21.85 -2.37
C TRP A 579 15.46 -20.47 -2.72
N TYR A 580 16.06 -19.79 -3.71
CA TYR A 580 15.65 -18.47 -4.19
C TYR A 580 14.71 -18.55 -5.42
N GLY A 581 14.08 -19.68 -5.66
CA GLY A 581 13.26 -19.95 -6.83
C GLY A 581 14.04 -20.69 -7.93
N SER A 582 13.49 -20.76 -9.14
CA SER A 582 14.09 -21.45 -10.27
C SER A 582 14.93 -20.52 -11.17
N TYR A 583 14.65 -19.22 -11.14
CA TYR A 583 15.32 -18.23 -11.97
C TYR A 583 15.24 -16.82 -11.35
N TYR A 584 16.08 -15.94 -11.88
CA TYR A 584 16.06 -14.52 -11.60
C TYR A 584 16.49 -13.72 -12.85
N TYR A 585 16.19 -12.43 -12.86
CA TYR A 585 16.68 -11.52 -13.88
C TYR A 585 17.79 -10.63 -13.34
N GLN A 586 18.83 -10.45 -14.15
CA GLN A 586 19.81 -9.38 -14.03
C GLN A 586 19.46 -8.30 -15.05
N VAL A 587 19.69 -7.03 -14.67
CA VAL A 587 19.47 -5.89 -15.57
C VAL A 587 20.72 -5.03 -15.58
N THR A 588 21.25 -4.77 -16.76
CA THR A 588 22.46 -3.96 -16.97
C THR A 588 22.25 -2.95 -18.09
N SER A 589 23.07 -1.92 -18.13
CA SER A 589 23.09 -0.93 -19.20
C SER A 589 24.53 -0.66 -19.67
N SER A 590 24.67 -0.31 -20.93
CA SER A 590 25.92 0.25 -21.49
C SER A 590 25.89 1.79 -21.55
N ASP A 591 24.74 2.40 -21.26
CA ASP A 591 24.59 3.85 -21.28
C ASP A 591 25.39 4.51 -20.16
N PRO A 592 25.93 5.70 -20.38
CA PRO A 592 26.49 6.52 -19.32
C PRO A 592 25.37 6.95 -18.37
N TRP A 593 25.66 6.87 -17.07
CA TRP A 593 24.70 7.18 -16.00
C TRP A 593 25.20 8.27 -15.05
N ASN A 594 26.50 8.52 -14.99
CA ASN A 594 27.19 9.36 -14.03
C ASN A 594 27.13 10.85 -14.39
N TYR A 595 25.91 11.35 -14.55
CA TYR A 595 25.65 12.75 -14.91
C TYR A 595 25.41 13.62 -13.68
N GLY A 596 26.00 14.83 -13.71
CA GLY A 596 25.59 15.95 -12.86
C GLY A 596 24.75 16.94 -13.65
N LEU A 597 23.68 17.45 -13.08
CA LEU A 597 22.88 18.50 -13.70
C LEU A 597 23.67 19.80 -13.74
N VAL A 598 23.66 20.48 -14.89
CA VAL A 598 24.29 21.80 -15.01
C VAL A 598 23.55 22.80 -14.13
N ASP A 599 24.27 23.61 -13.34
CA ASP A 599 23.69 24.57 -12.41
C ASP A 599 22.58 25.42 -13.03
N PHE A 600 21.47 25.53 -12.35
CA PHE A 600 20.27 26.19 -12.82
C PHE A 600 19.52 26.91 -11.66
N ASP A 601 18.72 27.91 -12.02
CA ASP A 601 17.83 28.56 -11.07
C ASP A 601 16.62 27.68 -10.78
N ARG A 602 16.56 27.14 -9.57
CA ARG A 602 15.47 26.26 -9.11
C ARG A 602 14.09 26.93 -9.10
N ASN A 603 14.03 28.26 -9.12
CA ASN A 603 12.79 29.02 -9.21
C ASN A 603 12.27 29.17 -10.66
N ARG A 604 13.09 28.80 -11.64
CA ARG A 604 12.80 28.97 -13.08
C ARG A 604 12.81 27.63 -13.81
N MET A 605 12.26 26.58 -13.18
CA MET A 605 12.31 25.23 -13.72
C MET A 605 11.72 25.11 -15.14
N ASN A 606 10.67 25.86 -15.46
CA ASN A 606 10.06 25.87 -16.80
C ASN A 606 10.99 26.39 -17.91
N GLU A 607 12.12 27.03 -17.56
CA GLU A 607 13.10 27.51 -18.53
C GLU A 607 14.21 26.49 -18.77
N VAL A 608 14.46 25.59 -17.85
CA VAL A 608 15.56 24.62 -17.90
C VAL A 608 15.09 23.18 -18.12
N ALA A 609 13.87 22.85 -17.72
CA ALA A 609 13.26 21.54 -17.88
C ALA A 609 12.27 21.58 -19.07
N GLN A 610 12.57 20.83 -20.12
CA GLN A 610 11.68 20.72 -21.28
C GLN A 610 10.78 19.50 -21.11
N VAL A 611 9.50 19.74 -20.81
CA VAL A 611 8.50 18.67 -20.64
C VAL A 611 7.90 18.34 -22.00
N SER A 612 7.89 17.07 -22.36
CA SER A 612 7.15 16.54 -23.51
C SER A 612 6.16 15.49 -23.08
N ILE A 613 4.96 15.54 -23.63
CA ILE A 613 3.88 14.59 -23.34
C ILE A 613 3.47 13.92 -24.65
N ASN A 614 3.54 12.61 -24.67
CA ASN A 614 3.11 11.80 -25.81
C ASN A 614 1.65 11.39 -25.64
N SER A 615 0.76 12.05 -26.39
CA SER A 615 -0.68 11.80 -26.30
C SER A 615 -1.12 10.40 -26.78
N GLN A 616 -0.33 9.74 -27.63
CA GLN A 616 -0.61 8.36 -28.02
C GLN A 616 -0.32 7.38 -26.88
N LYS A 617 0.79 7.61 -26.14
CA LYS A 617 1.12 6.80 -24.98
C LYS A 617 0.15 7.04 -23.80
N GLN A 618 -0.46 8.21 -23.69
CA GLN A 618 -1.53 8.49 -22.74
C GLN A 618 -2.82 7.68 -22.99
N GLN A 619 -2.91 6.97 -24.10
CA GLN A 619 -4.05 6.10 -24.40
C GLN A 619 -3.76 4.62 -24.08
N LEU A 620 -2.54 4.30 -23.62
CA LEU A 620 -2.17 2.94 -23.28
C LEU A 620 -2.66 2.59 -21.88
N ASP A 621 -3.14 1.38 -21.71
CA ASP A 621 -3.64 0.90 -20.43
C ASP A 621 -2.53 0.59 -19.40
N PHE A 622 -1.26 0.56 -19.81
CA PHE A 622 -0.12 0.29 -18.90
C PHE A 622 1.03 1.29 -19.15
N PRO A 623 1.11 2.38 -18.37
CA PRO A 623 2.15 3.40 -18.54
C PRO A 623 3.46 3.12 -17.76
N TRP A 624 3.53 2.05 -16.97
CA TRP A 624 4.55 1.83 -15.95
C TRP A 624 5.79 1.07 -16.43
N ASN A 625 6.27 1.38 -17.63
CA ASN A 625 7.56 0.93 -18.14
C ASN A 625 8.19 1.98 -19.07
N GLN A 626 9.45 1.80 -19.46
CA GLN A 626 10.18 2.76 -20.28
C GLN A 626 9.57 2.97 -21.66
N GLU A 627 9.05 1.91 -22.27
CA GLU A 627 8.46 1.96 -23.61
C GLU A 627 7.18 2.80 -23.61
N ASN A 628 6.35 2.64 -22.59
CA ASN A 628 5.02 3.22 -22.49
C ASN A 628 4.98 4.55 -21.73
N ALA A 629 6.06 4.94 -21.04
CA ALA A 629 6.12 6.20 -20.29
C ALA A 629 5.68 7.39 -21.16
N PRO A 630 4.58 8.10 -20.80
CA PRO A 630 4.02 9.13 -21.69
C PRO A 630 4.63 10.50 -21.49
N VAL A 631 5.39 10.71 -20.40
CA VAL A 631 5.98 12.01 -20.04
C VAL A 631 7.49 11.88 -19.99
N GLU A 632 8.18 12.74 -20.72
CA GLU A 632 9.63 12.87 -20.68
C GLU A 632 10.01 14.30 -20.30
N ILE A 633 11.08 14.44 -19.51
CA ILE A 633 11.67 15.73 -19.16
C ILE A 633 13.12 15.74 -19.64
N LYS A 634 13.50 16.74 -20.47
CA LYS A 634 14.86 16.90 -20.92
C LYS A 634 15.57 17.99 -20.11
N MET A 635 16.80 17.71 -19.70
CA MET A 635 17.64 18.61 -18.93
C MET A 635 19.08 18.59 -19.40
N LYS A 636 19.81 19.68 -19.17
CA LYS A 636 21.25 19.77 -19.46
C LYS A 636 22.07 19.16 -18.33
N ALA A 637 23.03 18.33 -18.68
CA ALA A 637 23.93 17.64 -17.76
C ALA A 637 25.35 17.58 -18.32
N ARG A 638 26.30 17.23 -17.44
CA ARG A 638 27.69 16.91 -17.80
C ARG A 638 28.09 15.60 -17.12
N LEU A 639 28.96 14.84 -17.74
CA LEU A 639 29.54 13.65 -17.13
C LEU A 639 30.43 14.00 -15.93
N ILE A 640 30.40 13.17 -14.91
CA ILE A 640 31.32 13.19 -13.78
C ILE A 640 32.19 11.93 -13.82
N PRO A 641 33.34 11.94 -14.51
CA PRO A 641 34.14 10.73 -14.75
C PRO A 641 34.64 10.06 -13.48
N THR A 642 34.76 10.81 -12.40
CA THR A 642 35.17 10.30 -11.08
C THR A 642 34.05 9.56 -10.33
N TRP A 643 32.80 9.72 -10.75
CA TRP A 643 31.67 8.97 -10.21
C TRP A 643 31.53 7.64 -10.95
N THR A 644 32.13 6.61 -10.41
CA THR A 644 32.27 5.31 -11.04
C THR A 644 31.49 4.24 -10.26
N VAL A 645 31.26 3.09 -10.88
CA VAL A 645 30.68 1.93 -10.19
C VAL A 645 31.56 1.49 -9.02
N TYR A 646 30.95 1.26 -7.88
CA TYR A 646 31.57 0.66 -6.72
C TYR A 646 30.64 -0.42 -6.13
N ASN A 647 31.17 -1.63 -5.91
CA ASN A 647 30.43 -2.77 -5.38
C ASN A 647 29.15 -3.07 -6.17
N GLU A 648 29.22 -2.97 -7.50
CA GLU A 648 28.08 -3.11 -8.43
C GLU A 648 26.88 -2.20 -8.11
N MET A 649 27.15 -1.01 -7.58
CA MET A 649 26.20 0.07 -7.33
C MET A 649 26.76 1.38 -7.92
N ALA A 650 25.96 2.42 -7.99
CA ALA A 650 26.49 3.77 -8.15
C ALA A 650 27.51 4.01 -7.02
N GLY A 651 28.70 4.51 -7.38
CA GLY A 651 29.72 4.79 -6.37
C GLY A 651 29.29 5.91 -5.41
N PRO A 652 30.17 6.31 -4.49
CA PRO A 652 29.84 7.38 -3.55
C PRO A 652 29.28 8.60 -4.24
N GLN A 653 28.12 9.06 -3.78
CA GLN A 653 27.41 10.21 -4.35
C GLN A 653 28.29 11.46 -4.30
N PRO A 654 28.62 12.11 -5.44
CA PRO A 654 29.36 13.36 -5.44
C PRO A 654 28.56 14.46 -4.72
N PHE A 655 29.23 15.23 -3.89
CA PHE A 655 28.65 16.42 -3.29
C PHE A 655 28.36 17.46 -4.38
N SER A 656 27.15 18.04 -4.40
CA SER A 656 26.79 19.07 -5.36
C SER A 656 27.75 20.26 -5.30
N PHE A 657 28.14 20.78 -6.48
CA PHE A 657 29.11 21.86 -6.70
C PHE A 657 30.58 21.52 -6.42
N CYS A 658 30.88 20.29 -6.01
CA CYS A 658 32.26 19.85 -5.75
C CYS A 658 32.76 18.82 -6.77
N GLY A 659 31.89 18.24 -7.58
CA GLY A 659 32.25 17.25 -8.60
C GLY A 659 32.97 17.90 -9.78
N SER A 660 34.07 17.27 -10.23
CA SER A 660 34.74 17.67 -11.51
C SER A 660 33.92 17.13 -12.66
N ALA A 661 33.14 17.98 -13.29
CA ALA A 661 32.43 17.64 -14.52
C ALA A 661 33.38 17.86 -15.74
N GLU A 662 33.38 16.90 -16.65
CA GLU A 662 34.18 16.95 -17.86
C GLU A 662 33.29 16.92 -19.11
N GLY A 663 33.85 17.35 -20.23
CA GLY A 663 33.17 17.40 -21.53
C GLY A 663 32.18 18.55 -21.67
N GLY A 664 31.54 18.62 -22.83
CA GLY A 664 30.50 19.61 -23.14
C GLY A 664 29.18 19.26 -22.45
N GLU A 665 28.27 20.24 -22.40
CA GLU A 665 26.89 20.02 -22.01
C GLU A 665 26.22 19.01 -22.93
N GLN A 666 25.48 18.07 -22.33
CA GLN A 666 24.67 17.06 -23.01
C GLN A 666 23.22 17.22 -22.56
N GLU A 667 22.30 16.87 -23.43
CA GLU A 667 20.88 16.75 -23.04
C GLU A 667 20.60 15.32 -22.59
N ILE A 668 20.08 15.15 -21.38
CA ILE A 668 19.64 13.89 -20.85
C ILE A 668 18.11 13.83 -20.80
N THR A 669 17.56 12.64 -20.91
CA THR A 669 16.11 12.39 -20.83
C THR A 669 15.78 11.72 -19.51
N LEU A 670 14.78 12.27 -18.81
CA LEU A 670 14.23 11.73 -17.58
C LEU A 670 12.80 11.24 -17.84
N ILE A 671 12.45 10.11 -17.23
CA ILE A 671 11.09 9.55 -17.26
C ILE A 671 10.61 9.29 -15.83
N PRO A 672 9.32 9.03 -15.58
CA PRO A 672 8.85 8.73 -14.24
C PRO A 672 9.61 7.56 -13.61
N TYR A 673 9.97 7.71 -12.35
CA TYR A 673 10.72 6.72 -11.55
C TYR A 673 10.08 5.32 -11.61
N GLY A 674 8.75 5.25 -11.46
CA GLY A 674 8.00 4.01 -11.53
C GLY A 674 8.02 3.31 -12.89
N CYS A 675 8.56 3.97 -13.93
CA CYS A 675 8.75 3.40 -15.27
C CYS A 675 10.16 2.88 -15.52
N THR A 676 11.04 2.86 -14.51
CA THR A 676 12.45 2.49 -14.64
C THR A 676 12.85 1.35 -13.72
N THR A 677 13.74 0.50 -14.17
CA THR A 677 14.47 -0.46 -13.33
C THR A 677 15.87 0.05 -13.02
N LEU A 678 16.62 0.44 -14.06
CA LEU A 678 17.87 1.17 -13.89
C LEU A 678 17.59 2.66 -13.89
N ARG A 679 18.23 3.40 -12.96
CA ARG A 679 17.89 4.80 -12.73
C ARG A 679 18.98 5.57 -12.01
N ILE A 680 18.99 6.88 -12.25
CA ILE A 680 19.55 7.90 -11.36
C ILE A 680 18.40 8.88 -11.10
N SER A 681 18.01 9.05 -9.84
CA SER A 681 16.95 9.98 -9.43
C SER A 681 17.43 11.07 -8.46
N GLU A 682 18.63 10.92 -7.92
CA GLU A 682 19.32 11.94 -7.14
C GLU A 682 20.58 12.38 -7.89
N PHE A 683 20.53 13.56 -8.49
CA PHE A 683 21.60 14.10 -9.33
C PHE A 683 22.48 15.09 -8.55
N PRO A 684 23.81 14.95 -8.58
CA PRO A 684 24.69 16.06 -8.21
C PRO A 684 24.44 17.26 -9.12
N VAL A 685 24.61 18.47 -8.59
CA VAL A 685 24.62 19.70 -9.40
C VAL A 685 26.07 20.10 -9.62
N VAL A 686 26.43 20.35 -10.88
CA VAL A 686 27.79 20.75 -11.31
C VAL A 686 27.78 22.17 -11.87
N GLY A 687 28.93 22.85 -11.81
CA GLY A 687 29.07 24.21 -12.38
C GLY A 687 28.84 24.25 -13.90
N LYS A 688 28.53 25.46 -14.39
CA LYS A 688 28.34 25.74 -15.82
C LYS A 688 29.61 25.51 -16.60
#